data_fd929877057c950134ce6beb3d0f90e7
#
_entry.id   fd929877057c950134ce6beb3d0f90e7
#
_cell.length_a   1.000
_cell.length_b   1.000
_cell.length_c   1.000
_cell.angle_alpha   90.00
_cell.angle_beta   90.00
_cell.angle_gamma   90.00
#
_symmetry.space_group_name_H-M   'P 1'
#
loop_
_entity.id
_entity.type
_entity.pdbx_description
1 polymer ?
#
loop_
_entity_poly.entity_id
_entity_poly.type
_entity_poly.pdbx_seq_one_letter_code
_entity_poly.pdbx_strand_id
1 'polypeptide(L)'
;MADQNAEKNYGGDQIQVLEGLEAVRKRPGMYIGSTSGRGLHHLVYEIVDNAIDEALAGFCTHIEVMINKDNSITVIDNGRGVPVDINHKTGRPAIEVVYTVLHAGGKFGGGGYKVSGGLHGVGASVVNALSEWLEVQVKRNGHIYQQRYERGKICYDLKIVGDCDIEDTGTQVTFLPDSEIFQETTVFEFDILMHRLREMAFLTKGIKITLTDLREGLEQEKVFHYEGGIKEFVQYLNKSKEPLYSQIIYCEGVKDNVQVEVAFQHNDGYNEVVDSFVNNIKTPEGGTHLTGFRNSLTKTFNDYARKNKILKDSEQGLSGDDIREGLTAIVSVKIEDPQFEGQTKQKLGNTVARGAVDSIVSEQLTYFLEQNPAVAKSICEKSLLAQRAREAARKARDLTRRKTALESTSLPGKLADCSDKDPKNCEIYIVEGDSAGGSAKTARSRATQAILPLRGKILNVEKARLDRILGNAEIKAMITAFGTGIHEDFDISKLRYHKIIIMTDADVDGAHIATLLLTFLYRFMPDLIREGHVYLAQPPLYKVEKNKKVWYAYNDDELNAIMTEIGRDQNNKVQRYKGLGEMDAEQLWETTMDPHKRVLLRVNMNEDDDSELDVTFSTLMGDKVEPRRDFIEANAKFVKNLDI
;
A
#
# COMPACT_ATOMS: atom_id res chain seq x y z
N MET A 1 -41.03 21.19 7.49
CA MET A 1 -41.23 21.94 6.23
C MET A 1 -39.88 22.49 5.85
N ALA A 2 -39.04 21.61 5.27
CA ALA A 2 -37.73 21.98 4.76
C ALA A 2 -37.90 22.44 3.32
N ASP A 3 -37.40 23.55 3.08
CA ASP A 3 -37.14 24.39 1.93
C ASP A 3 -37.50 23.82 0.53
N GLN A 4 -38.75 23.92 0.14
CA GLN A 4 -39.22 23.77 -1.26
C GLN A 4 -38.83 24.97 -2.15
N ASN A 5 -38.15 25.98 -1.60
CA ASN A 5 -37.73 27.18 -2.35
C ASN A 5 -36.31 27.07 -2.95
N ALA A 6 -35.52 26.07 -2.57
CA ALA A 6 -34.16 25.86 -3.13
C ALA A 6 -34.19 25.28 -4.56
N GLU A 7 -35.23 24.52 -4.93
CA GLU A 7 -35.33 23.88 -6.25
C GLU A 7 -35.74 24.82 -7.39
N LYS A 8 -36.23 26.05 -7.09
CA LYS A 8 -36.75 26.98 -8.12
C LYS A 8 -35.75 27.98 -8.69
N ASN A 9 -34.53 28.03 -8.17
CA ASN A 9 -33.54 29.05 -8.56
C ASN A 9 -32.21 28.50 -9.12
N TYR A 10 -32.18 27.32 -9.74
CA TYR A 10 -30.99 26.86 -10.43
C TYR A 10 -30.88 27.58 -11.78
N GLY A 11 -30.10 28.66 -11.78
CA GLY A 11 -29.86 29.53 -12.96
C GLY A 11 -28.38 29.63 -13.30
N GLY A 12 -28.03 30.20 -14.44
CA GLY A 12 -26.66 30.35 -14.92
C GLY A 12 -25.69 31.02 -13.93
N ASP A 13 -26.20 31.94 -13.10
CA ASP A 13 -25.41 32.63 -12.07
C ASP A 13 -24.97 31.74 -10.91
N GLN A 14 -25.52 30.54 -10.78
CA GLN A 14 -25.11 29.55 -9.77
C GLN A 14 -24.01 28.63 -10.28
N ILE A 15 -23.68 28.68 -11.57
CA ILE A 15 -22.56 27.92 -12.15
C ILE A 15 -21.29 28.71 -11.88
N GLN A 16 -20.50 28.21 -10.89
CA GLN A 16 -19.19 28.77 -10.58
C GLN A 16 -18.15 28.21 -11.55
N VAL A 17 -17.48 29.09 -12.27
CA VAL A 17 -16.30 28.76 -13.07
C VAL A 17 -15.07 28.97 -12.18
N LEU A 18 -14.34 27.89 -11.94
CA LEU A 18 -13.07 27.93 -11.21
C LEU A 18 -11.94 27.99 -12.21
N GLU A 19 -11.09 29.00 -12.10
CA GLU A 19 -9.94 29.18 -13.00
C GLU A 19 -8.61 28.90 -12.28
N GLY A 20 -7.67 28.33 -13.01
CA GLY A 20 -6.29 28.14 -12.57
C GLY A 20 -6.17 27.31 -11.27
N LEU A 21 -5.29 27.73 -10.37
CA LEU A 21 -4.95 27.00 -9.14
C LEU A 21 -6.04 27.04 -8.07
N GLU A 22 -7.04 27.94 -8.17
CA GLU A 22 -8.19 27.93 -7.25
C GLU A 22 -9.03 26.64 -7.40
N ALA A 23 -9.12 26.09 -8.62
CA ALA A 23 -9.79 24.82 -8.84
C ALA A 23 -9.13 23.68 -8.07
N VAL A 24 -7.80 23.66 -8.02
CA VAL A 24 -7.00 22.68 -7.27
C VAL A 24 -7.28 22.78 -5.78
N ARG A 25 -7.24 23.98 -5.23
CA ARG A 25 -7.48 24.22 -3.78
C ARG A 25 -8.90 23.87 -3.35
N LYS A 26 -9.90 24.13 -4.21
CA LYS A 26 -11.31 23.77 -3.91
C LYS A 26 -11.62 22.27 -4.06
N ARG A 27 -10.91 21.56 -4.93
CA ARG A 27 -11.13 20.12 -5.22
C ARG A 27 -9.80 19.36 -5.28
N PRO A 28 -8.99 19.36 -4.22
CA PRO A 28 -7.67 18.73 -4.22
C PRO A 28 -7.73 17.23 -4.53
N GLY A 29 -8.76 16.53 -4.08
CA GLY A 29 -8.94 15.10 -4.34
C GLY A 29 -9.01 14.71 -5.82
N MET A 30 -9.37 15.64 -6.72
CA MET A 30 -9.35 15.39 -8.17
C MET A 30 -7.93 15.27 -8.72
N TYR A 31 -6.92 15.85 -8.04
CA TYR A 31 -5.54 15.93 -8.50
C TYR A 31 -4.60 14.98 -7.73
N ILE A 32 -4.82 14.82 -6.42
CA ILE A 32 -3.97 14.02 -5.53
C ILE A 32 -4.70 12.83 -4.89
N GLY A 33 -5.94 12.54 -5.33
CA GLY A 33 -6.74 11.41 -4.86
C GLY A 33 -7.40 11.61 -3.50
N SER A 34 -6.70 12.17 -2.51
CA SER A 34 -7.24 12.46 -1.17
C SER A 34 -6.51 13.61 -0.51
N THR A 35 -7.03 14.11 0.62
CA THR A 35 -6.35 15.09 1.51
C THR A 35 -5.88 14.46 2.82
N SER A 36 -5.87 13.13 2.90
CA SER A 36 -5.28 12.35 3.99
C SER A 36 -3.75 12.26 3.88
N GLY A 37 -3.10 11.51 4.77
CA GLY A 37 -1.66 11.23 4.70
C GLY A 37 -1.20 10.73 3.32
N ARG A 38 -2.01 9.95 2.60
CA ARG A 38 -1.70 9.49 1.23
C ARG A 38 -1.54 10.65 0.26
N GLY A 39 -2.50 11.57 0.21
CA GLY A 39 -2.41 12.75 -0.65
C GLY A 39 -1.30 13.70 -0.25
N LEU A 40 -0.97 13.77 1.05
CA LEU A 40 0.15 14.53 1.55
C LEU A 40 1.49 14.03 0.96
N HIS A 41 1.75 12.72 1.04
CA HIS A 41 2.98 12.12 0.51
C HIS A 41 3.03 12.18 -1.02
N HIS A 42 1.87 12.18 -1.68
CA HIS A 42 1.79 12.33 -3.15
C HIS A 42 2.39 13.65 -3.65
N LEU A 43 2.35 14.73 -2.86
CA LEU A 43 3.04 15.99 -3.20
C LEU A 43 4.54 15.79 -3.42
N VAL A 44 5.17 14.97 -2.58
CA VAL A 44 6.60 14.64 -2.70
C VAL A 44 6.85 13.86 -3.99
N TYR A 45 5.98 12.89 -4.29
CA TYR A 45 6.11 12.04 -5.48
C TYR A 45 6.03 12.85 -6.77
N GLU A 46 5.13 13.85 -6.86
CA GLU A 46 5.01 14.71 -8.03
C GLU A 46 6.29 15.52 -8.30
N ILE A 47 7.00 15.96 -7.28
CA ILE A 47 8.29 16.68 -7.46
C ILE A 47 9.42 15.69 -7.79
N VAL A 48 9.48 14.54 -7.11
CA VAL A 48 10.51 13.52 -7.40
C VAL A 48 10.32 12.93 -8.80
N ASP A 49 9.10 12.70 -9.26
CA ASP A 49 8.81 12.21 -10.61
C ASP A 49 9.35 13.16 -11.69
N ASN A 50 9.39 14.47 -11.44
CA ASN A 50 10.04 15.41 -12.37
C ASN A 50 11.55 15.21 -12.45
N ALA A 51 12.22 14.90 -11.32
CA ALA A 51 13.64 14.58 -11.29
C ALA A 51 13.92 13.21 -11.93
N ILE A 52 13.04 12.22 -11.71
CA ILE A 52 13.10 10.91 -12.40
C ILE A 52 12.93 11.06 -13.92
N ASP A 53 12.06 11.94 -14.39
CA ASP A 53 11.93 12.23 -15.83
C ASP A 53 13.23 12.82 -16.42
N GLU A 54 13.97 13.66 -15.67
CA GLU A 54 15.32 14.10 -16.06
C GLU A 54 16.31 12.93 -16.10
N ALA A 55 16.20 11.97 -15.17
CA ALA A 55 17.03 10.77 -15.18
C ALA A 55 16.70 9.85 -16.37
N LEU A 56 15.42 9.65 -16.69
CA LEU A 56 14.99 8.88 -17.87
C LEU A 56 15.44 9.54 -19.19
N ALA A 57 15.56 10.86 -19.19
CA ALA A 57 16.12 11.61 -20.31
C ALA A 57 17.66 11.56 -20.35
N GLY A 58 18.32 10.99 -19.34
CA GLY A 58 19.77 10.82 -19.27
C GLY A 58 20.54 12.01 -18.69
N PHE A 59 19.87 12.97 -18.04
CA PHE A 59 20.48 14.20 -17.55
C PHE A 59 20.62 14.28 -16.03
N CYS A 60 19.91 13.42 -15.26
CA CYS A 60 20.00 13.39 -13.81
C CYS A 60 20.58 12.05 -13.34
N THR A 61 21.50 12.10 -12.39
CA THR A 61 22.16 10.94 -11.77
C THR A 61 21.99 10.87 -10.26
N HIS A 62 21.60 11.98 -9.63
CA HIS A 62 21.43 12.07 -8.18
C HIS A 62 20.21 12.91 -7.82
N ILE A 63 19.39 12.38 -6.91
CA ILE A 63 18.23 13.05 -6.32
C ILE A 63 18.39 13.01 -4.80
N GLU A 64 18.20 14.15 -4.15
CA GLU A 64 18.18 14.26 -2.69
C GLU A 64 16.79 14.70 -2.23
N VAL A 65 16.24 13.99 -1.26
CA VAL A 65 14.96 14.30 -0.63
C VAL A 65 15.18 14.49 0.85
N MET A 66 14.78 15.64 1.39
CA MET A 66 14.96 15.96 2.81
C MET A 66 13.64 16.33 3.45
N ILE A 67 13.36 15.73 4.61
CA ILE A 67 12.33 16.20 5.54
C ILE A 67 13.03 17.18 6.48
N ASN A 68 12.70 18.45 6.35
CA ASN A 68 13.35 19.52 7.11
C ASN A 68 12.84 19.56 8.57
N LYS A 69 13.54 20.33 9.43
CA LYS A 69 13.20 20.50 10.85
C LYS A 69 11.80 21.07 11.08
N ASP A 70 11.34 21.93 10.18
CA ASP A 70 10.00 22.54 10.19
C ASP A 70 8.94 21.65 9.50
N ASN A 71 9.30 20.41 9.14
CA ASN A 71 8.48 19.48 8.39
C ASN A 71 8.14 19.93 6.95
N SER A 72 8.88 20.89 6.39
CA SER A 72 8.87 21.12 4.93
C SER A 72 9.68 20.04 4.22
N ILE A 73 9.45 19.87 2.92
CA ILE A 73 10.22 18.96 2.07
C ILE A 73 11.11 19.74 1.14
N THR A 74 12.35 19.29 1.00
CA THR A 74 13.26 19.74 -0.07
C THR A 74 13.61 18.59 -0.98
N VAL A 75 13.46 18.78 -2.29
CA VAL A 75 13.89 17.85 -3.34
C VAL A 75 14.91 18.55 -4.21
N ILE A 76 16.08 17.93 -4.39
CA ILE A 76 17.18 18.47 -5.20
C ILE A 76 17.50 17.43 -6.28
N ASP A 77 17.62 17.85 -7.53
CA ASP A 77 18.14 17.05 -8.62
C ASP A 77 19.35 17.74 -9.28
N ASN A 78 20.21 16.96 -9.90
CA ASN A 78 21.32 17.43 -10.71
C ASN A 78 21.04 17.35 -12.21
N GLY A 79 19.79 17.52 -12.62
CA GLY A 79 19.35 17.54 -14.01
C GLY A 79 19.71 18.85 -14.72
N ARG A 80 19.06 19.12 -15.87
CA ARG A 80 19.31 20.33 -16.67
C ARG A 80 18.82 21.62 -16.03
N GLY A 81 18.04 21.55 -14.97
CA GLY A 81 17.32 22.68 -14.38
C GLY A 81 16.10 23.11 -15.22
N VAL A 82 15.02 23.50 -14.53
CA VAL A 82 13.81 24.03 -15.18
C VAL A 82 14.17 25.25 -16.03
N PRO A 83 13.65 25.39 -17.29
CA PRO A 83 13.92 26.56 -18.11
C PRO A 83 13.49 27.86 -17.41
N VAL A 84 14.37 28.88 -17.49
CA VAL A 84 14.16 30.22 -16.88
C VAL A 84 13.87 31.29 -17.93
N ASP A 85 14.01 30.94 -19.20
CA ASP A 85 13.77 31.83 -20.33
C ASP A 85 12.30 32.23 -20.41
N ILE A 86 12.04 33.34 -21.13
CA ILE A 86 10.67 33.82 -21.33
C ILE A 86 9.92 32.88 -22.28
N ASN A 87 8.80 32.36 -21.86
CA ASN A 87 7.90 31.60 -22.70
C ASN A 87 7.15 32.56 -23.65
N HIS A 88 7.39 32.43 -24.96
CA HIS A 88 6.85 33.34 -25.98
C HIS A 88 5.31 33.38 -26.04
N LYS A 89 4.62 32.32 -25.62
CA LYS A 89 3.14 32.28 -25.63
C LYS A 89 2.52 33.05 -24.47
N THR A 90 3.17 33.04 -23.31
CA THR A 90 2.63 33.65 -22.10
C THR A 90 3.30 34.97 -21.73
N GLY A 91 4.48 35.29 -22.31
CA GLY A 91 5.29 36.45 -21.94
C GLY A 91 5.89 36.38 -20.54
N ARG A 92 5.86 35.23 -19.88
CA ARG A 92 6.35 35.01 -18.51
C ARG A 92 7.54 34.04 -18.52
N PRO A 93 8.42 34.07 -17.47
CA PRO A 93 9.46 33.05 -17.32
C PRO A 93 8.85 31.63 -17.35
N ALA A 94 9.53 30.68 -17.99
CA ALA A 94 9.02 29.31 -18.15
C ALA A 94 8.82 28.63 -16.78
N ILE A 95 9.71 28.87 -15.82
CA ILE A 95 9.58 28.38 -14.43
C ILE A 95 8.26 28.86 -13.81
N GLU A 96 7.88 30.11 -13.99
CA GLU A 96 6.63 30.67 -13.48
C GLU A 96 5.41 29.98 -14.11
N VAL A 97 5.48 29.70 -15.42
CA VAL A 97 4.43 28.99 -16.13
C VAL A 97 4.25 27.55 -15.59
N VAL A 98 5.36 26.84 -15.36
CA VAL A 98 5.36 25.46 -14.84
C VAL A 98 4.69 25.38 -13.46
N TYR A 99 4.94 26.36 -12.58
CA TYR A 99 4.42 26.32 -11.21
C TYR A 99 3.08 27.01 -11.01
N THR A 100 2.57 27.80 -11.97
CA THR A 100 1.32 28.57 -11.81
C THR A 100 0.23 28.25 -12.83
N VAL A 101 0.54 27.53 -13.91
CA VAL A 101 -0.42 27.22 -14.97
C VAL A 101 -0.66 25.72 -15.04
N LEU A 102 -1.93 25.32 -14.96
CA LEU A 102 -2.32 23.92 -15.19
C LEU A 102 -2.15 23.56 -16.66
N HIS A 103 -1.80 22.30 -16.91
CA HIS A 103 -1.56 21.77 -18.26
C HIS A 103 -0.47 22.51 -19.03
N ALA A 104 0.58 22.93 -18.30
CA ALA A 104 1.76 23.54 -18.87
C ALA A 104 3.00 22.69 -18.55
N GLY A 105 3.84 22.43 -19.55
CA GLY A 105 5.08 21.67 -19.36
C GLY A 105 5.76 21.33 -20.68
N GLY A 106 7.05 20.99 -20.61
CA GLY A 106 7.87 20.59 -21.75
C GLY A 106 7.65 19.16 -22.25
N LYS A 107 6.68 18.44 -21.67
CA LYS A 107 6.40 17.01 -21.92
C LYS A 107 5.25 16.78 -22.92
N PHE A 108 4.62 17.84 -23.43
CA PHE A 108 3.54 17.80 -24.43
C PHE A 108 4.10 17.82 -25.88
N GLY A 109 4.74 16.74 -26.32
CA GLY A 109 5.05 16.52 -27.73
C GLY A 109 6.06 17.47 -28.34
N GLY A 110 7.30 17.44 -27.92
CA GLY A 110 8.31 18.32 -28.53
C GLY A 110 9.73 18.12 -28.04
N GLY A 111 10.34 17.00 -28.34
CA GLY A 111 11.80 16.91 -28.39
C GLY A 111 12.59 16.87 -27.07
N GLY A 112 12.01 17.22 -25.96
CA GLY A 112 12.72 17.23 -24.66
C GLY A 112 12.71 15.92 -23.90
N TYR A 113 11.63 15.16 -24.02
CA TYR A 113 11.41 13.88 -23.34
C TYR A 113 10.72 12.90 -24.28
N LYS A 114 11.34 11.76 -24.57
CA LYS A 114 10.73 10.68 -25.35
C LYS A 114 9.79 9.81 -24.49
N VAL A 115 10.12 9.67 -23.22
CA VAL A 115 9.37 8.94 -22.22
C VAL A 115 9.31 9.80 -20.97
N SER A 116 8.14 9.97 -20.39
CA SER A 116 7.98 10.66 -19.11
C SER A 116 6.81 10.09 -18.31
N GLY A 117 6.88 10.19 -16.99
CA GLY A 117 5.79 9.90 -16.08
C GLY A 117 4.83 11.09 -15.93
N GLY A 118 5.34 12.30 -16.05
CA GLY A 118 4.59 13.56 -15.91
C GLY A 118 3.83 13.96 -17.18
N LEU A 119 2.72 13.27 -17.48
CA LEU A 119 1.98 13.42 -18.73
C LEU A 119 1.00 14.61 -18.77
N HIS A 120 0.49 15.01 -17.61
CA HIS A 120 -0.62 15.97 -17.56
C HIS A 120 -0.18 17.42 -17.40
N GLY A 121 1.11 17.67 -17.09
CA GLY A 121 1.66 19.01 -16.88
C GLY A 121 1.00 19.76 -15.72
N VAL A 122 0.62 19.05 -14.66
CA VAL A 122 -0.08 19.62 -13.51
C VAL A 122 0.67 19.42 -12.18
N GLY A 123 1.57 18.45 -12.05
CA GLY A 123 2.17 18.05 -10.77
C GLY A 123 2.79 19.21 -10.00
N ALA A 124 3.72 19.94 -10.61
CA ALA A 124 4.40 21.07 -9.97
C ALA A 124 3.43 22.19 -9.55
N SER A 125 2.47 22.53 -10.41
CA SER A 125 1.46 23.56 -10.12
C SER A 125 0.44 23.11 -9.05
N VAL A 126 0.13 21.83 -8.98
CA VAL A 126 -0.71 21.24 -7.93
C VAL A 126 0.00 21.29 -6.59
N VAL A 127 1.29 20.91 -6.51
CA VAL A 127 2.08 21.02 -5.28
C VAL A 127 2.13 22.48 -4.80
N ASN A 128 2.39 23.42 -5.72
CA ASN A 128 2.36 24.85 -5.39
C ASN A 128 0.99 25.31 -4.85
N ALA A 129 -0.09 24.92 -5.49
CA ALA A 129 -1.45 25.27 -5.05
C ALA A 129 -1.81 24.74 -3.66
N LEU A 130 -1.32 23.56 -3.29
CA LEU A 130 -1.63 22.85 -2.05
C LEU A 130 -0.59 23.07 -0.94
N SER A 131 0.40 23.93 -1.18
CA SER A 131 1.40 24.33 -0.21
C SER A 131 1.07 25.70 0.39
N GLU A 132 1.39 25.87 1.68
CA GLU A 132 1.38 27.19 2.32
C GLU A 132 2.38 28.10 1.63
N TRP A 133 3.59 27.59 1.41
CA TRP A 133 4.59 28.22 0.56
C TRP A 133 5.40 27.16 -0.20
N LEU A 134 5.90 27.57 -1.36
CA LEU A 134 6.81 26.81 -2.19
C LEU A 134 7.90 27.72 -2.73
N GLU A 135 9.15 27.27 -2.66
CA GLU A 135 10.31 27.97 -3.20
C GLU A 135 11.05 27.07 -4.19
N VAL A 136 11.39 27.63 -5.33
CA VAL A 136 12.16 26.94 -6.36
C VAL A 136 13.46 27.67 -6.57
N GLN A 137 14.57 26.94 -6.55
CA GLN A 137 15.88 27.40 -6.99
C GLN A 137 16.30 26.56 -8.20
N VAL A 138 16.85 27.23 -9.21
CA VAL A 138 17.35 26.59 -10.43
C VAL A 138 18.77 27.05 -10.69
N LYS A 139 19.68 26.08 -10.78
CA LYS A 139 21.05 26.29 -11.27
C LYS A 139 21.05 26.10 -12.78
N ARG A 140 21.31 27.17 -13.51
CA ARG A 140 21.33 27.14 -14.99
C ARG A 140 22.09 28.31 -15.55
N ASN A 141 22.82 28.11 -16.66
CA ASN A 141 23.58 29.16 -17.35
C ASN A 141 24.58 29.92 -16.45
N GLY A 142 25.17 29.27 -15.44
CA GLY A 142 26.12 29.88 -14.52
C GLY A 142 25.50 30.72 -13.40
N HIS A 143 24.17 30.72 -13.25
CA HIS A 143 23.45 31.47 -12.23
C HIS A 143 22.51 30.59 -11.42
N ILE A 144 22.22 31.03 -10.19
CA ILE A 144 21.19 30.46 -9.32
C ILE A 144 19.99 31.40 -9.36
N TYR A 145 18.91 30.92 -9.97
CA TYR A 145 17.63 31.61 -10.03
C TYR A 145 16.74 31.17 -8.87
N GLN A 146 15.91 32.08 -8.34
CA GLN A 146 14.99 31.77 -7.26
C GLN A 146 13.64 32.47 -7.47
N GLN A 147 12.56 31.72 -7.16
CA GLN A 147 11.20 32.26 -7.08
C GLN A 147 10.44 31.57 -5.95
N ARG A 148 9.62 32.36 -5.25
CA ARG A 148 8.79 31.88 -4.15
C ARG A 148 7.32 32.13 -4.42
N TYR A 149 6.51 31.22 -3.95
CA TYR A 149 5.06 31.24 -4.09
C TYR A 149 4.41 31.00 -2.71
N GLU A 150 3.24 31.57 -2.49
CA GLU A 150 2.38 31.33 -1.33
C GLU A 150 0.99 30.95 -1.79
N ARG A 151 0.53 29.75 -1.46
CA ARG A 151 -0.77 29.19 -1.89
C ARG A 151 -1.02 29.35 -3.38
N GLY A 152 0.00 29.04 -4.19
CA GLY A 152 -0.03 29.15 -5.64
C GLY A 152 0.18 30.55 -6.21
N LYS A 153 0.29 31.59 -5.39
CA LYS A 153 0.50 32.99 -5.84
C LYS A 153 1.97 33.35 -5.78
N ILE A 154 2.42 34.10 -6.78
CA ILE A 154 3.81 34.59 -6.88
C ILE A 154 4.04 35.65 -5.80
N CYS A 155 5.13 35.51 -5.02
CA CYS A 155 5.53 36.47 -3.99
C CYS A 155 6.39 37.59 -4.55
N TYR A 156 7.25 37.26 -5.52
CA TYR A 156 8.16 38.18 -6.20
C TYR A 156 8.59 37.64 -7.55
N ASP A 157 9.03 38.52 -8.44
CA ASP A 157 9.53 38.16 -9.77
C ASP A 157 10.77 37.28 -9.68
N LEU A 158 11.01 36.42 -10.69
CA LEU A 158 12.19 35.58 -10.78
C LEU A 158 13.47 36.43 -10.61
N LYS A 159 14.33 36.07 -9.70
CA LYS A 159 15.58 36.80 -9.41
C LYS A 159 16.79 35.87 -9.41
N ILE A 160 17.95 36.42 -9.74
CA ILE A 160 19.25 35.76 -9.55
C ILE A 160 19.68 36.02 -8.10
N VAL A 161 20.00 34.96 -7.37
CA VAL A 161 20.41 35.00 -5.96
C VAL A 161 21.88 34.63 -5.76
N GLY A 162 22.53 34.10 -6.80
CA GLY A 162 23.95 33.72 -6.75
C GLY A 162 24.43 33.24 -8.12
N ASP A 163 25.72 32.96 -8.16
CA ASP A 163 26.39 32.36 -9.32
C ASP A 163 26.78 30.91 -9.00
N CYS A 164 26.88 30.07 -10.02
CA CYS A 164 27.36 28.68 -9.95
C CYS A 164 28.26 28.39 -11.15
N ASP A 165 28.93 27.23 -11.13
CA ASP A 165 29.61 26.77 -12.33
C ASP A 165 28.59 26.53 -13.45
N ILE A 166 28.99 26.79 -14.69
CA ILE A 166 28.13 26.64 -15.87
C ILE A 166 27.69 25.18 -16.07
N GLU A 167 28.52 24.24 -15.63
CA GLU A 167 28.25 22.80 -15.64
C GLU A 167 27.42 22.33 -14.43
N ASP A 168 27.33 23.13 -13.35
CA ASP A 168 26.52 22.82 -12.18
C ASP A 168 25.08 23.23 -12.46
N THR A 169 24.28 22.26 -12.88
CA THR A 169 22.87 22.45 -13.22
C THR A 169 21.97 21.61 -12.33
N GLY A 170 20.72 22.03 -12.17
CA GLY A 170 19.74 21.28 -11.38
C GLY A 170 18.58 22.12 -10.91
N THR A 171 17.64 21.45 -10.28
CA THR A 171 16.47 22.10 -9.65
C THR A 171 16.40 21.72 -8.19
N GLN A 172 16.12 22.68 -7.34
CA GLN A 172 15.75 22.49 -5.95
C GLN A 172 14.34 23.04 -5.71
N VAL A 173 13.48 22.22 -5.15
CA VAL A 173 12.12 22.61 -4.75
C VAL A 173 11.97 22.37 -3.27
N THR A 174 11.59 23.42 -2.53
CA THR A 174 11.25 23.30 -1.11
C THR A 174 9.81 23.75 -0.91
N PHE A 175 9.01 22.98 -0.19
CA PHE A 175 7.60 23.32 0.04
C PHE A 175 7.11 22.89 1.43
N LEU A 176 6.16 23.64 1.97
CA LEU A 176 5.45 23.32 3.20
C LEU A 176 3.96 23.06 2.86
N PRO A 177 3.40 21.88 3.19
CA PRO A 177 1.99 21.59 2.94
C PRO A 177 1.07 22.55 3.69
N ASP A 178 -0.04 22.94 3.03
CA ASP A 178 -1.01 23.85 3.64
C ASP A 178 -1.94 23.10 4.60
N SER A 179 -1.91 23.43 5.89
CA SER A 179 -2.76 22.86 6.93
C SER A 179 -4.26 23.15 6.75
N GLU A 180 -4.62 24.15 5.95
CA GLU A 180 -6.02 24.39 5.58
C GLU A 180 -6.56 23.29 4.65
N ILE A 181 -5.69 22.64 3.88
CA ILE A 181 -6.02 21.56 2.95
C ILE A 181 -5.87 20.19 3.64
N PHE A 182 -4.72 19.97 4.30
CA PHE A 182 -4.39 18.71 4.96
C PHE A 182 -4.76 18.78 6.45
N GLN A 183 -6.06 18.62 6.74
CA GLN A 183 -6.58 18.80 8.10
C GLN A 183 -6.33 17.58 9.01
N GLU A 184 -6.13 16.39 8.45
CA GLU A 184 -5.87 15.18 9.24
C GLU A 184 -4.42 15.14 9.73
N THR A 185 -3.48 15.43 8.85
CA THR A 185 -2.04 15.47 9.15
C THR A 185 -1.29 16.28 8.10
N THR A 186 -0.27 17.02 8.54
CA THR A 186 0.75 17.63 7.68
C THR A 186 2.12 16.98 7.88
N VAL A 187 2.21 15.95 8.73
CA VAL A 187 3.47 15.30 9.11
C VAL A 187 3.84 14.24 8.08
N PHE A 188 5.02 14.37 7.48
CA PHE A 188 5.56 13.37 6.58
C PHE A 188 6.12 12.18 7.35
N GLU A 189 5.85 10.97 6.85
CA GLU A 189 6.36 9.72 7.40
C GLU A 189 7.56 9.24 6.57
N PHE A 190 8.71 9.11 7.24
CA PHE A 190 9.97 8.71 6.60
C PHE A 190 9.85 7.35 5.90
N ASP A 191 9.20 6.38 6.54
CA ASP A 191 9.07 5.03 6.00
C ASP A 191 8.23 4.99 4.72
N ILE A 192 7.16 5.78 4.65
CA ILE A 192 6.33 5.88 3.43
C ILE A 192 7.17 6.42 2.26
N LEU A 193 7.92 7.50 2.49
CA LEU A 193 8.80 8.06 1.46
C LEU A 193 9.92 7.08 1.10
N MET A 194 10.51 6.41 2.10
CA MET A 194 11.58 5.44 1.93
C MET A 194 11.18 4.30 0.97
N HIS A 195 9.97 3.75 1.14
CA HIS A 195 9.46 2.66 0.30
C HIS A 195 9.34 3.10 -1.17
N ARG A 196 8.70 4.23 -1.42
CA ARG A 196 8.51 4.74 -2.77
C ARG A 196 9.81 5.15 -3.46
N LEU A 197 10.72 5.83 -2.76
CA LEU A 197 12.01 6.23 -3.31
C LEU A 197 12.91 5.04 -3.64
N ARG A 198 12.86 3.97 -2.84
CA ARG A 198 13.54 2.70 -3.12
C ARG A 198 13.00 2.07 -4.42
N GLU A 199 11.70 2.01 -4.58
CA GLU A 199 11.04 1.50 -5.79
C GLU A 199 11.48 2.28 -7.03
N MET A 200 11.47 3.63 -6.96
CA MET A 200 11.95 4.50 -8.06
C MET A 200 13.42 4.25 -8.41
N ALA A 201 14.27 4.00 -7.40
CA ALA A 201 15.68 3.71 -7.61
C ALA A 201 15.91 2.35 -8.31
N PHE A 202 15.10 1.33 -7.98
CA PHE A 202 15.14 0.05 -8.71
C PHE A 202 14.68 0.19 -10.17
N LEU A 203 13.66 1.00 -10.43
CA LEU A 203 13.10 1.20 -11.78
C LEU A 203 13.99 2.07 -12.67
N THR A 204 14.82 2.91 -12.07
CA THR A 204 15.74 3.82 -12.77
C THR A 204 17.17 3.39 -12.53
N LYS A 205 17.60 2.38 -13.27
CA LYS A 205 18.92 1.76 -13.13
C LYS A 205 20.06 2.79 -13.06
N GLY A 206 20.89 2.70 -12.01
CA GLY A 206 22.07 3.53 -11.82
C GLY A 206 21.80 4.92 -11.22
N ILE A 207 20.55 5.31 -10.97
CA ILE A 207 20.28 6.55 -10.23
C ILE A 207 20.63 6.38 -8.76
N LYS A 208 21.14 7.46 -8.16
CA LYS A 208 21.32 7.56 -6.71
C LYS A 208 20.21 8.43 -6.12
N ILE A 209 19.46 7.91 -5.14
CA ILE A 209 18.46 8.67 -4.40
C ILE A 209 18.84 8.67 -2.93
N THR A 210 18.91 9.84 -2.30
CA THR A 210 19.20 10.00 -0.87
C THR A 210 17.97 10.56 -0.19
N LEU A 211 17.49 9.89 0.86
CA LEU A 211 16.41 10.39 1.73
C LEU A 211 16.99 10.70 3.11
N THR A 212 16.79 11.93 3.58
CA THR A 212 17.29 12.40 4.89
C THR A 212 16.14 12.97 5.70
N ASP A 213 16.01 12.57 6.96
CA ASP A 213 15.15 13.21 7.96
C ASP A 213 16.00 14.07 8.88
N LEU A 214 15.73 15.37 8.92
CA LEU A 214 16.47 16.35 9.72
C LEU A 214 15.70 16.76 10.99
N ARG A 215 14.55 16.17 11.26
CA ARG A 215 13.72 16.51 12.43
C ARG A 215 14.39 16.02 13.72
N GLU A 216 14.33 16.85 14.76
CA GLU A 216 14.96 16.57 16.05
C GLU A 216 14.42 15.26 16.68
N GLY A 217 15.34 14.34 16.99
CA GLY A 217 15.03 13.02 17.55
C GLY A 217 14.57 11.97 16.54
N LEU A 218 14.52 12.32 15.24
CA LEU A 218 14.17 11.44 14.13
C LEU A 218 15.27 11.37 13.07
N GLU A 219 16.44 11.97 13.32
CA GLU A 219 17.53 12.11 12.35
C GLU A 219 17.96 10.75 11.81
N GLN A 220 17.84 10.60 10.50
CA GLN A 220 18.25 9.40 9.80
C GLN A 220 18.47 9.68 8.31
N GLU A 221 19.28 8.81 7.67
CA GLU A 221 19.57 8.89 6.25
C GLU A 221 19.50 7.51 5.63
N LYS A 222 18.97 7.43 4.40
CA LYS A 222 18.98 6.23 3.55
C LYS A 222 19.40 6.60 2.14
N VAL A 223 20.28 5.78 1.59
CA VAL A 223 20.76 5.91 0.20
C VAL A 223 20.30 4.70 -0.60
N PHE A 224 19.70 4.94 -1.75
CA PHE A 224 19.25 3.92 -2.70
C PHE A 224 20.04 4.08 -4.00
N HIS A 225 20.69 3.01 -4.42
CA HIS A 225 21.46 2.96 -5.65
C HIS A 225 21.59 1.50 -6.11
N TYR A 226 20.98 1.18 -7.26
CA TYR A 226 20.85 -0.19 -7.75
C TYR A 226 21.29 -0.29 -9.22
N GLU A 227 22.42 -0.95 -9.45
CA GLU A 227 22.97 -1.16 -10.79
C GLU A 227 22.27 -2.30 -11.56
N GLY A 228 21.70 -3.26 -10.86
CA GLY A 228 20.96 -4.38 -11.45
C GLY A 228 19.51 -4.06 -11.81
N GLY A 229 18.99 -2.88 -11.40
CA GLY A 229 17.65 -2.44 -11.76
C GLY A 229 16.56 -3.38 -11.25
N ILE A 230 15.60 -3.73 -12.10
CA ILE A 230 14.46 -4.58 -11.72
C ILE A 230 14.85 -6.03 -11.36
N LYS A 231 16.04 -6.51 -11.75
CA LYS A 231 16.54 -7.80 -11.26
C LYS A 231 16.85 -7.75 -9.77
N GLU A 232 17.51 -6.69 -9.31
CA GLU A 232 17.77 -6.48 -7.89
C GLU A 232 16.46 -6.22 -7.13
N PHE A 233 15.47 -5.64 -7.77
CA PHE A 233 14.14 -5.47 -7.17
C PHE A 233 13.48 -6.82 -6.88
N VAL A 234 13.49 -7.76 -7.83
CA VAL A 234 12.98 -9.13 -7.60
C VAL A 234 13.78 -9.83 -6.49
N GLN A 235 15.09 -9.66 -6.43
CA GLN A 235 15.92 -10.20 -5.34
C GLN A 235 15.54 -9.61 -3.98
N TYR A 236 15.32 -8.30 -3.93
CA TYR A 236 14.86 -7.60 -2.73
C TYR A 236 13.51 -8.14 -2.23
N LEU A 237 12.53 -8.31 -3.12
CA LEU A 237 11.22 -8.85 -2.78
C LEU A 237 11.27 -10.32 -2.34
N ASN A 238 12.27 -11.07 -2.80
CA ASN A 238 12.47 -12.48 -2.43
C ASN A 238 13.44 -12.68 -1.25
N LYS A 239 13.95 -11.61 -0.62
CA LYS A 239 14.98 -11.72 0.45
C LYS A 239 14.57 -12.63 1.62
N SER A 240 13.29 -12.68 1.94
CA SER A 240 12.72 -13.51 3.02
C SER A 240 12.12 -14.83 2.54
N LYS A 241 12.21 -15.13 1.23
CA LYS A 241 11.65 -16.33 0.59
C LYS A 241 12.77 -17.22 0.07
N GLU A 242 12.49 -18.52 -0.13
CA GLU A 242 13.44 -19.45 -0.72
C GLU A 242 13.18 -19.57 -2.22
N PRO A 243 14.13 -19.11 -3.08
CA PRO A 243 13.96 -19.24 -4.52
C PRO A 243 14.03 -20.71 -4.97
N LEU A 244 13.19 -21.11 -5.92
CA LEU A 244 13.25 -22.46 -6.53
C LEU A 244 14.50 -22.67 -7.38
N TYR A 245 15.11 -21.58 -7.84
CA TYR A 245 16.31 -21.55 -8.66
C TYR A 245 17.05 -20.22 -8.44
N SER A 246 18.36 -20.21 -8.63
CA SER A 246 19.19 -19.04 -8.31
C SER A 246 19.09 -17.88 -9.30
N GLN A 247 18.74 -18.16 -10.56
CA GLN A 247 18.71 -17.14 -11.62
C GLN A 247 17.41 -16.31 -11.55
N ILE A 248 17.53 -15.03 -11.86
CA ILE A 248 16.37 -14.20 -12.17
C ILE A 248 16.09 -14.32 -13.67
N ILE A 249 14.88 -14.72 -14.05
CA ILE A 249 14.47 -14.72 -15.46
C ILE A 249 14.22 -13.26 -15.85
N TYR A 250 14.87 -12.83 -16.94
CA TYR A 250 14.85 -11.45 -17.38
C TYR A 250 14.60 -11.39 -18.88
N CYS A 251 13.64 -10.57 -19.28
CA CYS A 251 13.25 -10.33 -20.66
C CYS A 251 13.26 -8.84 -20.93
N GLU A 252 13.91 -8.41 -22.01
CA GLU A 252 13.91 -7.02 -22.44
C GLU A 252 13.80 -6.90 -23.95
N GLY A 253 13.22 -5.82 -24.43
CA GLY A 253 13.17 -5.55 -25.86
C GLY A 253 12.29 -4.36 -26.20
N VAL A 254 12.26 -4.03 -27.49
CA VAL A 254 11.41 -2.96 -28.02
C VAL A 254 10.56 -3.53 -29.15
N LYS A 255 9.26 -3.33 -29.07
CA LYS A 255 8.31 -3.70 -30.11
C LYS A 255 7.20 -2.66 -30.21
N ASP A 256 6.86 -2.24 -31.42
CA ASP A 256 5.80 -1.26 -31.68
C ASP A 256 5.97 0.05 -30.87
N ASN A 257 7.20 0.53 -30.73
CA ASN A 257 7.62 1.68 -29.90
C ASN A 257 7.34 1.51 -28.40
N VAL A 258 7.05 0.30 -27.94
CA VAL A 258 6.94 -0.04 -26.50
C VAL A 258 8.25 -0.71 -26.07
N GLN A 259 8.97 -0.09 -25.17
CA GLN A 259 10.10 -0.71 -24.50
C GLN A 259 9.56 -1.55 -23.35
N VAL A 260 9.92 -2.82 -23.34
CA VAL A 260 9.49 -3.81 -22.34
C VAL A 260 10.68 -4.28 -21.54
N GLU A 261 10.54 -4.33 -20.23
CA GLU A 261 11.50 -4.87 -19.30
C GLU A 261 10.75 -5.68 -18.23
N VAL A 262 11.06 -6.97 -18.12
CA VAL A 262 10.39 -7.88 -17.18
C VAL A 262 11.45 -8.71 -16.45
N ALA A 263 11.33 -8.79 -15.13
CA ALA A 263 12.14 -9.68 -14.29
C ALA A 263 11.24 -10.49 -13.38
N PHE A 264 11.52 -11.79 -13.22
CA PHE A 264 10.74 -12.62 -12.32
C PHE A 264 11.50 -13.86 -11.83
N GLN A 265 11.04 -14.40 -10.71
CA GLN A 265 11.57 -15.62 -10.10
C GLN A 265 10.47 -16.32 -9.29
N HIS A 266 10.44 -17.65 -9.33
CA HIS A 266 9.56 -18.43 -8.46
C HIS A 266 10.27 -18.77 -7.15
N ASN A 267 9.52 -18.76 -6.07
CA ASN A 267 9.95 -19.16 -4.73
C ASN A 267 9.07 -20.31 -4.20
N ASP A 268 9.40 -20.82 -3.03
CA ASP A 268 8.68 -21.93 -2.38
C ASP A 268 7.33 -21.52 -1.77
N GLY A 269 7.03 -20.23 -1.68
CA GLY A 269 5.78 -19.69 -1.16
C GLY A 269 4.56 -20.00 -2.04
N TYR A 270 3.40 -19.54 -1.59
CA TYR A 270 2.11 -19.79 -2.26
C TYR A 270 1.49 -18.53 -2.86
N ASN A 271 2.00 -17.35 -2.49
CA ASN A 271 1.46 -16.07 -2.90
C ASN A 271 2.13 -15.56 -4.19
N GLU A 272 1.34 -14.96 -5.08
CA GLU A 272 1.80 -14.18 -6.24
C GLU A 272 2.13 -12.76 -5.76
N VAL A 273 3.28 -12.22 -6.17
CA VAL A 273 3.68 -10.83 -5.99
C VAL A 273 4.08 -10.28 -7.34
N VAL A 274 3.25 -9.47 -7.95
CA VAL A 274 3.49 -8.91 -9.28
C VAL A 274 3.21 -7.43 -9.27
N ASP A 275 4.28 -6.63 -9.34
CA ASP A 275 4.17 -5.19 -9.54
C ASP A 275 4.32 -4.83 -11.02
N SER A 276 3.50 -3.91 -11.48
CA SER A 276 3.52 -3.44 -12.86
C SER A 276 3.66 -1.92 -12.95
N PHE A 277 4.44 -1.47 -13.92
CA PHE A 277 4.83 -0.07 -14.08
C PHE A 277 4.73 0.39 -15.52
N VAL A 278 4.38 1.66 -15.69
CA VAL A 278 4.40 2.36 -16.97
C VAL A 278 5.11 3.69 -16.80
N ASN A 279 6.23 3.88 -17.49
CA ASN A 279 7.08 5.07 -17.34
C ASN A 279 7.44 5.35 -15.86
N ASN A 280 7.80 4.29 -15.12
CA ASN A 280 8.12 4.27 -13.67
C ASN A 280 6.94 4.61 -12.74
N ILE A 281 5.72 4.75 -13.27
CA ILE A 281 4.51 4.91 -12.48
C ILE A 281 3.92 3.53 -12.18
N LYS A 282 3.66 3.24 -10.90
CA LYS A 282 3.00 2.02 -10.47
C LYS A 282 1.56 1.96 -10.98
N THR A 283 1.15 0.80 -11.49
CA THR A 283 -0.22 0.54 -11.95
C THR A 283 -0.86 -0.55 -11.08
N PRO A 284 -1.41 -0.21 -9.90
CA PRO A 284 -1.95 -1.21 -8.96
C PRO A 284 -3.07 -2.06 -9.56
N GLU A 285 -3.89 -1.49 -10.43
CA GLU A 285 -4.93 -2.21 -11.17
C GLU A 285 -4.40 -2.92 -12.43
N GLY A 286 -3.08 -2.86 -12.67
CA GLY A 286 -2.42 -3.47 -13.81
C GLY A 286 -2.73 -2.78 -15.13
N GLY A 287 -3.26 -3.54 -16.07
CA GLY A 287 -3.62 -3.08 -17.41
C GLY A 287 -3.16 -4.02 -18.50
N THR A 288 -3.09 -3.52 -19.72
CA THR A 288 -2.82 -4.33 -20.91
C THR A 288 -1.44 -4.99 -20.90
N HIS A 289 -0.40 -4.31 -20.38
CA HIS A 289 0.96 -4.84 -20.24
C HIS A 289 1.02 -6.03 -19.27
N LEU A 290 0.37 -5.95 -18.11
CA LEU A 290 0.27 -7.04 -17.15
C LEU A 290 -0.53 -8.22 -17.73
N THR A 291 -1.61 -7.93 -18.46
CA THR A 291 -2.38 -8.96 -19.18
C THR A 291 -1.50 -9.68 -20.21
N GLY A 292 -0.67 -8.96 -20.97
CA GLY A 292 0.31 -9.54 -21.89
C GLY A 292 1.28 -10.48 -21.20
N PHE A 293 1.85 -10.07 -20.06
CA PHE A 293 2.74 -10.89 -19.25
C PHE A 293 2.07 -12.17 -18.75
N ARG A 294 0.89 -12.07 -18.13
CA ARG A 294 0.15 -13.23 -17.62
C ARG A 294 -0.21 -14.23 -18.73
N ASN A 295 -0.57 -13.75 -19.91
CA ASN A 295 -0.86 -14.59 -21.07
C ASN A 295 0.38 -15.32 -21.57
N SER A 296 1.50 -14.60 -21.72
CA SER A 296 2.77 -15.16 -22.18
C SER A 296 3.27 -16.27 -21.26
N LEU A 297 3.20 -16.06 -19.94
CA LEU A 297 3.56 -17.10 -18.95
C LEU A 297 2.69 -18.34 -19.13
N THR A 298 1.36 -18.17 -19.13
CA THR A 298 0.42 -19.28 -19.19
C THR A 298 0.61 -20.10 -20.45
N LYS A 299 0.75 -19.45 -21.60
CA LYS A 299 0.97 -20.10 -22.88
C LYS A 299 2.32 -20.84 -22.91
N THR A 300 3.41 -20.14 -22.62
CA THR A 300 4.78 -20.67 -22.77
C THR A 300 5.04 -21.86 -21.85
N PHE A 301 4.57 -21.82 -20.59
CA PHE A 301 4.74 -22.94 -19.68
C PHE A 301 3.89 -24.15 -20.07
N ASN A 302 2.65 -23.96 -20.55
CA ASN A 302 1.84 -25.06 -21.05
C ASN A 302 2.46 -25.71 -22.31
N ASP A 303 2.94 -24.90 -23.26
CA ASP A 303 3.58 -25.39 -24.48
C ASP A 303 4.85 -26.19 -24.13
N TYR A 304 5.68 -25.68 -23.21
CA TYR A 304 6.87 -26.36 -22.73
C TYR A 304 6.54 -27.68 -22.02
N ALA A 305 5.56 -27.68 -21.10
CA ALA A 305 5.17 -28.86 -20.34
C ALA A 305 4.64 -29.96 -21.24
N ARG A 306 3.85 -29.65 -22.29
CA ARG A 306 3.38 -30.62 -23.28
C ARG A 306 4.50 -31.14 -24.18
N LYS A 307 5.35 -30.24 -24.73
CA LYS A 307 6.49 -30.60 -25.57
C LYS A 307 7.44 -31.58 -24.86
N ASN A 308 7.65 -31.40 -23.57
CA ASN A 308 8.54 -32.23 -22.76
C ASN A 308 7.84 -33.35 -22.01
N LYS A 309 6.56 -33.64 -22.32
CA LYS A 309 5.75 -34.73 -21.72
C LYS A 309 5.63 -34.66 -20.18
N ILE A 310 5.80 -33.46 -19.59
CA ILE A 310 5.53 -33.21 -18.18
C ILE A 310 4.00 -33.18 -17.95
N LEU A 311 3.26 -32.68 -18.92
CA LEU A 311 1.79 -32.67 -18.99
C LEU A 311 1.36 -33.53 -20.20
N LYS A 312 0.45 -34.46 -19.99
CA LYS A 312 -0.08 -35.28 -21.07
C LYS A 312 -1.09 -34.49 -21.91
N ASP A 313 -1.22 -34.84 -23.20
CA ASP A 313 -2.16 -34.18 -24.10
C ASP A 313 -3.62 -34.32 -23.66
N SER A 314 -3.95 -35.41 -22.95
CA SER A 314 -5.28 -35.67 -22.39
C SER A 314 -5.55 -34.96 -21.06
N GLU A 315 -4.53 -34.38 -20.41
CA GLU A 315 -4.68 -33.70 -19.15
C GLU A 315 -5.06 -32.23 -19.36
N GLN A 316 -5.82 -31.68 -18.41
CA GLN A 316 -6.17 -30.26 -18.43
C GLN A 316 -4.88 -29.42 -18.33
N GLY A 317 -4.78 -28.35 -19.12
CA GLY A 317 -3.66 -27.39 -19.03
C GLY A 317 -3.59 -26.71 -17.67
N LEU A 318 -2.38 -26.28 -17.32
CA LEU A 318 -2.15 -25.45 -16.14
C LEU A 318 -2.86 -24.11 -16.29
N SER A 319 -3.58 -23.68 -15.26
CA SER A 319 -4.16 -22.35 -15.23
C SER A 319 -3.09 -21.29 -14.99
N GLY A 320 -3.41 -20.02 -15.26
CA GLY A 320 -2.51 -18.93 -14.92
C GLY A 320 -2.15 -18.91 -13.43
N ASP A 321 -3.12 -19.17 -12.57
CA ASP A 321 -2.91 -19.16 -11.10
C ASP A 321 -2.00 -20.29 -10.65
N ASP A 322 -2.09 -21.48 -11.28
CA ASP A 322 -1.19 -22.59 -10.97
C ASP A 322 0.28 -22.24 -11.30
N ILE A 323 0.51 -21.53 -12.40
CA ILE A 323 1.85 -21.12 -12.86
C ILE A 323 2.40 -19.98 -12.01
N ARG A 324 1.54 -19.09 -11.51
CA ARG A 324 1.93 -17.93 -10.72
C ARG A 324 2.01 -18.18 -9.22
N GLU A 325 1.71 -19.39 -8.75
CA GLU A 325 1.92 -19.75 -7.34
C GLU A 325 3.40 -19.59 -6.95
N GLY A 326 3.68 -18.71 -6.00
CA GLY A 326 5.04 -18.37 -5.55
C GLY A 326 5.83 -17.53 -6.57
N LEU A 327 5.18 -16.87 -7.52
CA LEU A 327 5.82 -15.97 -8.47
C LEU A 327 6.07 -14.59 -7.85
N THR A 328 7.29 -14.09 -7.95
CA THR A 328 7.64 -12.68 -7.77
C THR A 328 8.06 -12.11 -9.10
N ALA A 329 7.39 -11.05 -9.58
CA ALA A 329 7.65 -10.45 -10.88
C ALA A 329 7.52 -8.93 -10.88
N ILE A 330 8.36 -8.28 -11.67
CA ILE A 330 8.29 -6.86 -12.01
C ILE A 330 8.09 -6.75 -13.52
N VAL A 331 7.03 -6.04 -13.90
CA VAL A 331 6.68 -5.77 -15.31
C VAL A 331 6.75 -4.28 -15.54
N SER A 332 7.74 -3.81 -16.28
CA SER A 332 7.93 -2.40 -16.60
C SER A 332 7.85 -2.18 -18.11
N VAL A 333 7.04 -1.20 -18.50
CA VAL A 333 6.98 -0.74 -19.90
C VAL A 333 7.23 0.75 -19.97
N LYS A 334 7.90 1.18 -21.06
CA LYS A 334 8.05 2.59 -21.38
C LYS A 334 7.36 2.86 -22.71
N ILE A 335 6.44 3.82 -22.69
CA ILE A 335 5.56 4.17 -23.82
C ILE A 335 5.60 5.68 -23.98
N GLU A 336 5.69 6.16 -25.20
CA GLU A 336 5.77 7.60 -25.50
C GLU A 336 4.46 8.34 -25.15
N ASP A 337 3.30 7.71 -25.42
CA ASP A 337 1.97 8.27 -25.12
C ASP A 337 1.10 7.24 -24.38
N PRO A 338 1.29 7.05 -23.07
CA PRO A 338 0.49 6.10 -22.28
C PRO A 338 -0.91 6.66 -22.02
N GLN A 339 -1.90 5.80 -22.24
CA GLN A 339 -3.31 6.07 -21.97
C GLN A 339 -3.73 5.29 -20.72
N PHE A 340 -4.08 5.99 -19.66
CA PHE A 340 -4.53 5.41 -18.41
C PHE A 340 -6.04 5.50 -18.26
N GLU A 341 -6.63 4.53 -17.57
CA GLU A 341 -8.01 4.62 -17.10
C GLU A 341 -8.02 5.54 -15.87
N GLY A 342 -8.38 6.82 -16.04
CA GLY A 342 -8.49 7.81 -14.97
C GLY A 342 -7.21 8.61 -14.66
N GLN A 343 -7.41 9.68 -13.87
CA GLN A 343 -6.35 10.65 -13.52
C GLN A 343 -5.27 10.06 -12.60
N THR A 344 -5.63 9.11 -11.75
CA THR A 344 -4.72 8.46 -10.79
C THR A 344 -3.77 7.45 -11.42
N LYS A 345 -3.84 7.23 -12.74
CA LYS A 345 -2.92 6.40 -13.53
C LYS A 345 -2.82 4.92 -13.08
N GLN A 346 -3.86 4.40 -12.45
CA GLN A 346 -3.84 3.08 -11.82
C GLN A 346 -3.84 1.90 -12.80
N LYS A 347 -4.32 2.11 -14.04
CA LYS A 347 -4.47 1.06 -15.03
C LYS A 347 -4.13 1.53 -16.43
N LEU A 348 -3.29 0.77 -17.15
CA LEU A 348 -2.92 1.06 -18.53
C LEU A 348 -3.95 0.54 -19.52
N GLY A 349 -4.41 1.41 -20.45
CA GLY A 349 -5.37 1.10 -21.51
C GLY A 349 -4.78 0.75 -22.88
N ASN A 350 -3.53 1.15 -23.19
CA ASN A 350 -2.92 0.98 -24.52
C ASN A 350 -2.87 -0.51 -24.93
N THR A 351 -3.65 -0.88 -25.93
CA THR A 351 -3.70 -2.29 -26.42
C THR A 351 -2.40 -2.79 -27.02
N VAL A 352 -1.59 -1.89 -27.59
CA VAL A 352 -0.27 -2.20 -28.16
C VAL A 352 0.69 -2.79 -27.13
N ALA A 353 0.62 -2.34 -25.87
CA ALA A 353 1.48 -2.82 -24.80
C ALA A 353 1.26 -4.32 -24.51
N ARG A 354 0.01 -4.81 -24.62
CA ARG A 354 -0.30 -6.23 -24.47
C ARG A 354 0.46 -7.08 -25.49
N GLY A 355 0.41 -6.70 -26.75
CA GLY A 355 1.06 -7.44 -27.84
C GLY A 355 2.57 -7.41 -27.75
N ALA A 356 3.14 -6.25 -27.37
CA ALA A 356 4.58 -6.09 -27.20
C ALA A 356 5.12 -6.97 -26.07
N VAL A 357 4.50 -6.92 -24.90
CA VAL A 357 4.90 -7.73 -23.74
C VAL A 357 4.71 -9.22 -24.01
N ASP A 358 3.54 -9.64 -24.52
CA ASP A 358 3.26 -11.05 -24.84
C ASP A 358 4.31 -11.62 -25.81
N SER A 359 4.65 -10.90 -26.87
CA SER A 359 5.62 -11.35 -27.86
C SER A 359 7.04 -11.47 -27.31
N ILE A 360 7.56 -10.39 -26.66
CA ILE A 360 8.92 -10.35 -26.15
C ILE A 360 9.11 -11.41 -25.05
N VAL A 361 8.17 -11.49 -24.12
CA VAL A 361 8.28 -12.45 -23.01
C VAL A 361 8.12 -13.89 -23.50
N SER A 362 7.15 -14.19 -24.37
CA SER A 362 6.98 -15.54 -24.91
C SER A 362 8.22 -16.04 -25.64
N GLU A 363 8.83 -15.19 -26.46
CA GLU A 363 10.02 -15.55 -27.23
C GLU A 363 11.21 -15.83 -26.29
N GLN A 364 11.57 -14.87 -25.45
CA GLN A 364 12.76 -14.98 -24.59
C GLN A 364 12.59 -16.03 -23.49
N LEU A 365 11.38 -16.16 -22.93
CA LEU A 365 11.11 -17.23 -21.97
C LEU A 365 11.21 -18.61 -22.62
N THR A 366 10.75 -18.81 -23.85
CA THR A 366 10.90 -20.06 -24.58
C THR A 366 12.37 -20.45 -24.71
N TYR A 367 13.25 -19.52 -25.12
CA TYR A 367 14.70 -19.75 -25.18
C TYR A 367 15.28 -20.07 -23.81
N PHE A 368 14.88 -19.32 -22.79
CA PHE A 368 15.36 -19.56 -21.42
C PHE A 368 15.03 -20.97 -20.92
N LEU A 369 13.77 -21.41 -21.11
CA LEU A 369 13.31 -22.74 -20.67
C LEU A 369 14.04 -23.87 -21.42
N GLU A 370 14.32 -23.71 -22.71
CA GLU A 370 15.08 -24.68 -23.50
C GLU A 370 16.56 -24.77 -23.06
N GLN A 371 17.15 -23.64 -22.68
CA GLN A 371 18.53 -23.59 -22.16
C GLN A 371 18.65 -24.08 -20.72
N ASN A 372 17.57 -24.00 -19.93
CA ASN A 372 17.56 -24.31 -18.50
C ASN A 372 16.49 -25.37 -18.15
N PRO A 373 16.61 -26.61 -18.67
CA PRO A 373 15.56 -27.63 -18.51
C PRO A 373 15.32 -28.05 -17.06
N ALA A 374 16.32 -27.96 -16.18
CA ALA A 374 16.15 -28.23 -14.75
C ALA A 374 15.27 -27.18 -14.06
N VAL A 375 15.46 -25.90 -14.39
CA VAL A 375 14.64 -24.79 -13.88
C VAL A 375 13.21 -24.91 -14.42
N ALA A 376 13.06 -25.14 -15.73
CA ALA A 376 11.77 -25.32 -16.36
C ALA A 376 10.97 -26.46 -15.74
N LYS A 377 11.62 -27.59 -15.48
CA LYS A 377 11.01 -28.76 -14.82
C LYS A 377 10.55 -28.42 -13.41
N SER A 378 11.40 -27.76 -12.61
CA SER A 378 11.06 -27.35 -11.23
C SER A 378 9.82 -26.45 -11.19
N ILE A 379 9.71 -25.47 -12.08
CA ILE A 379 8.56 -24.58 -12.18
C ILE A 379 7.30 -25.37 -12.58
N CYS A 380 7.38 -26.22 -13.62
CA CYS A 380 6.25 -27.03 -14.05
C CYS A 380 5.76 -28.00 -12.98
N GLU A 381 6.69 -28.64 -12.23
CA GLU A 381 6.35 -29.55 -11.13
C GLU A 381 5.63 -28.80 -9.99
N LYS A 382 6.09 -27.60 -9.63
CA LYS A 382 5.39 -26.76 -8.66
C LYS A 382 4.01 -26.39 -9.15
N SER A 383 3.87 -25.97 -10.41
CA SER A 383 2.57 -25.60 -11.00
C SER A 383 1.59 -26.79 -11.03
N LEU A 384 2.06 -28.02 -11.29
CA LEU A 384 1.25 -29.24 -11.18
C LEU A 384 0.80 -29.53 -9.75
N LEU A 385 1.66 -29.26 -8.76
CA LEU A 385 1.29 -29.39 -7.35
C LEU A 385 0.25 -28.35 -6.95
N ALA A 386 0.37 -27.12 -7.44
CA ALA A 386 -0.60 -26.05 -7.24
C ALA A 386 -1.96 -26.42 -7.86
N GLN A 387 -1.97 -26.92 -9.09
CA GLN A 387 -3.19 -27.41 -9.77
C GLN A 387 -3.91 -28.47 -8.94
N ARG A 388 -3.17 -29.48 -8.47
CA ARG A 388 -3.74 -30.56 -7.64
C ARG A 388 -4.32 -30.04 -6.34
N ALA A 389 -3.62 -29.12 -5.67
CA ALA A 389 -4.08 -28.50 -4.42
C ALA A 389 -5.35 -27.67 -4.66
N ARG A 390 -5.42 -26.88 -5.73
CA ARG A 390 -6.58 -26.07 -6.13
C ARG A 390 -7.78 -26.97 -6.45
N GLU A 391 -7.58 -28.05 -7.21
CA GLU A 391 -8.65 -29.01 -7.50
C GLU A 391 -9.17 -29.72 -6.26
N ALA A 392 -8.29 -30.12 -5.34
CA ALA A 392 -8.65 -30.70 -4.07
C ALA A 392 -9.45 -29.72 -3.20
N ALA A 393 -9.01 -28.48 -3.12
CA ALA A 393 -9.71 -27.40 -2.41
C ALA A 393 -11.11 -27.14 -3.02
N ARG A 394 -11.24 -27.14 -4.35
CA ARG A 394 -12.53 -26.98 -5.05
C ARG A 394 -13.46 -28.13 -4.74
N LYS A 395 -12.99 -29.39 -4.81
CA LYS A 395 -13.79 -30.57 -4.46
C LYS A 395 -14.27 -30.52 -3.00
N ALA A 396 -13.40 -30.12 -2.08
CA ALA A 396 -13.77 -29.97 -0.66
C ALA A 396 -14.85 -28.89 -0.47
N ARG A 397 -14.73 -27.75 -1.16
CA ARG A 397 -15.76 -26.69 -1.17
C ARG A 397 -17.09 -27.17 -1.72
N ASP A 398 -17.09 -27.85 -2.87
CA ASP A 398 -18.31 -28.36 -3.51
C ASP A 398 -19.04 -29.39 -2.63
N LEU A 399 -18.28 -30.23 -1.93
CA LEU A 399 -18.84 -31.17 -0.96
C LEU A 399 -19.45 -30.45 0.26
N THR A 400 -18.82 -29.39 0.74
CA THR A 400 -19.36 -28.56 1.82
C THR A 400 -20.61 -27.81 1.34
N ARG A 401 -20.60 -27.21 0.17
CA ARG A 401 -21.76 -26.53 -0.44
C ARG A 401 -22.96 -27.48 -0.63
N ARG A 402 -22.73 -28.73 -1.07
CA ARG A 402 -23.80 -29.73 -1.21
C ARG A 402 -24.39 -30.15 0.12
N LYS A 403 -23.56 -30.27 1.19
CA LYS A 403 -24.06 -30.52 2.54
C LYS A 403 -24.84 -29.32 3.10
N THR A 404 -24.39 -28.09 2.83
CA THR A 404 -25.05 -26.87 3.29
C THR A 404 -26.36 -26.56 2.53
N ALA A 405 -26.50 -27.02 1.28
CA ALA A 405 -27.77 -26.91 0.53
C ALA A 405 -28.86 -27.88 1.03
N LEU A 406 -28.47 -28.92 1.76
CA LEU A 406 -29.41 -29.87 2.39
C LEU A 406 -29.66 -29.55 3.89
N GLU A 407 -28.73 -28.84 4.53
CA GLU A 407 -28.87 -28.30 5.88
C GLU A 407 -28.84 -26.77 5.75
N SER A 408 -29.98 -26.10 5.97
CA SER A 408 -30.10 -24.63 5.94
C SER A 408 -28.86 -23.98 6.56
N THR A 409 -28.30 -22.97 5.88
CA THR A 409 -27.19 -22.07 6.27
C THR A 409 -26.97 -21.96 7.78
N SER A 410 -26.38 -22.97 8.42
CA SER A 410 -26.08 -22.90 9.84
C SER A 410 -24.77 -22.13 10.02
N LEU A 411 -24.87 -20.96 10.62
CA LEU A 411 -23.73 -20.21 11.13
C LEU A 411 -22.90 -21.08 12.07
N PRO A 412 -21.60 -20.78 12.24
CA PRO A 412 -20.75 -21.54 13.18
C PRO A 412 -21.42 -21.62 14.55
N GLY A 413 -21.56 -22.83 15.11
CA GLY A 413 -22.26 -23.04 16.40
C GLY A 413 -21.68 -22.26 17.57
N LYS A 414 -20.43 -21.78 17.44
CA LYS A 414 -19.77 -20.93 18.45
C LYS A 414 -20.03 -19.43 18.24
N LEU A 415 -20.56 -19.01 17.09
CA LEU A 415 -20.90 -17.61 16.82
C LEU A 415 -22.13 -17.19 17.64
N ALA A 416 -21.99 -16.17 18.47
CA ALA A 416 -23.12 -15.48 19.07
C ALA A 416 -23.49 -14.30 18.15
N ASP A 417 -24.43 -14.51 17.23
CA ASP A 417 -24.84 -13.53 16.24
C ASP A 417 -25.66 -12.38 16.83
N CYS A 418 -25.76 -11.25 16.13
CA CYS A 418 -26.64 -10.13 16.45
C CYS A 418 -27.99 -10.27 15.75
N SER A 419 -28.98 -9.51 16.23
CA SER A 419 -30.35 -9.60 15.71
C SER A 419 -30.64 -8.66 14.54
N ASP A 420 -29.90 -7.55 14.41
CA ASP A 420 -30.00 -6.64 13.27
C ASP A 420 -29.48 -7.36 12.01
N LYS A 421 -30.14 -7.12 10.88
CA LYS A 421 -29.81 -7.72 9.58
C LYS A 421 -29.17 -6.73 8.61
N ASP A 422 -29.15 -5.45 8.94
CA ASP A 422 -28.44 -4.46 8.14
C ASP A 422 -26.94 -4.49 8.51
N PRO A 423 -26.06 -4.93 7.59
CA PRO A 423 -24.62 -5.01 7.86
C PRO A 423 -24.00 -3.69 8.34
N LYS A 424 -24.55 -2.56 7.91
CA LYS A 424 -24.04 -1.22 8.28
C LYS A 424 -24.17 -0.93 9.77
N ASN A 425 -25.13 -1.55 10.43
CA ASN A 425 -25.34 -1.41 11.87
C ASN A 425 -24.61 -2.47 12.68
N CYS A 426 -24.12 -3.54 12.01
CA CYS A 426 -23.58 -4.73 12.66
C CYS A 426 -22.06 -4.70 12.72
N GLU A 427 -21.55 -5.24 13.81
CA GLU A 427 -20.12 -5.45 14.00
C GLU A 427 -19.87 -6.82 14.65
N ILE A 428 -18.72 -7.43 14.32
CA ILE A 428 -18.30 -8.70 14.87
C ILE A 428 -17.00 -8.55 15.63
N TYR A 429 -16.96 -9.07 16.86
CA TYR A 429 -15.75 -9.20 17.66
C TYR A 429 -15.17 -10.60 17.53
N ILE A 430 -13.92 -10.67 17.10
CA ILE A 430 -13.12 -11.89 17.10
C ILE A 430 -12.36 -11.89 18.43
N VAL A 431 -12.69 -12.84 19.31
CA VAL A 431 -12.22 -12.83 20.70
C VAL A 431 -11.34 -14.05 20.96
N GLU A 432 -10.26 -13.86 21.68
CA GLU A 432 -9.37 -14.94 22.10
C GLU A 432 -10.00 -15.78 23.21
N GLY A 433 -10.16 -17.08 22.95
CA GLY A 433 -10.59 -18.08 23.91
C GLY A 433 -12.07 -18.05 24.29
N ASP A 434 -12.51 -19.14 24.91
CA ASP A 434 -13.90 -19.30 25.34
C ASP A 434 -14.21 -18.46 26.59
N SER A 435 -13.20 -18.17 27.46
CA SER A 435 -13.38 -17.39 28.70
C SER A 435 -13.71 -15.92 28.38
N ALA A 436 -12.83 -15.24 27.65
CA ALA A 436 -13.08 -13.86 27.20
C ALA A 436 -14.31 -13.78 26.28
N GLY A 437 -14.53 -14.81 25.44
CA GLY A 437 -15.75 -14.96 24.65
C GLY A 437 -17.02 -15.03 25.49
N GLY A 438 -16.98 -15.62 26.68
CA GLY A 438 -18.09 -15.67 27.65
C GLY A 438 -18.43 -14.29 28.22
N SER A 439 -17.40 -13.55 28.68
CA SER A 439 -17.56 -12.18 29.18
C SER A 439 -18.07 -11.25 28.08
N ALA A 440 -17.51 -11.32 26.86
CA ALA A 440 -17.93 -10.54 25.73
C ALA A 440 -19.38 -10.83 25.28
N LYS A 441 -19.81 -12.09 25.28
CA LYS A 441 -21.20 -12.48 24.99
C LYS A 441 -22.20 -11.90 26.00
N THR A 442 -21.78 -11.75 27.26
CA THR A 442 -22.60 -11.13 28.30
C THR A 442 -22.63 -9.61 28.20
N ALA A 443 -21.47 -9.01 27.88
CA ALA A 443 -21.28 -7.56 27.78
C ALA A 443 -21.96 -6.95 26.57
N ARG A 444 -21.99 -7.60 25.41
CA ARG A 444 -22.36 -7.06 24.11
C ARG A 444 -23.78 -6.49 23.99
N SER A 445 -23.97 -5.57 23.08
CA SER A 445 -25.28 -5.26 22.51
C SER A 445 -25.75 -6.42 21.62
N ARG A 446 -26.80 -7.15 22.05
CA ARG A 446 -27.34 -8.26 21.25
C ARG A 446 -27.96 -7.80 19.93
N ALA A 447 -28.33 -6.54 19.83
CA ALA A 447 -28.93 -5.98 18.63
C ALA A 447 -27.91 -5.91 17.49
N THR A 448 -26.72 -5.36 17.76
CA THR A 448 -25.76 -4.95 16.72
C THR A 448 -24.38 -5.61 16.80
N GLN A 449 -24.07 -6.29 17.92
CA GLN A 449 -22.75 -6.88 18.15
C GLN A 449 -22.79 -8.40 18.15
N ALA A 450 -21.99 -9.03 17.29
CA ALA A 450 -21.75 -10.45 17.24
C ALA A 450 -20.40 -10.81 17.88
N ILE A 451 -20.28 -12.00 18.48
CA ILE A 451 -19.06 -12.51 19.10
C ILE A 451 -18.68 -13.84 18.47
N LEU A 452 -17.46 -13.94 17.97
CA LEU A 452 -16.85 -15.17 17.47
C LEU A 452 -15.61 -15.51 18.32
N PRO A 453 -15.70 -16.41 19.30
CA PRO A 453 -14.53 -16.85 20.05
C PRO A 453 -13.66 -17.79 19.19
N LEU A 454 -12.35 -17.59 19.23
CA LEU A 454 -11.36 -18.46 18.60
C LEU A 454 -10.68 -19.34 19.65
N ARG A 455 -10.43 -20.61 19.34
CA ARG A 455 -9.74 -21.54 20.24
C ARG A 455 -8.24 -21.50 19.99
N GLY A 456 -7.55 -20.58 20.68
CA GLY A 456 -6.11 -20.43 20.61
C GLY A 456 -5.61 -19.84 19.28
N LYS A 457 -4.32 -20.03 19.01
CA LYS A 457 -3.65 -19.51 17.81
C LYS A 457 -4.19 -20.19 16.55
N ILE A 458 -4.63 -19.39 15.60
CA ILE A 458 -5.06 -19.90 14.28
C ILE A 458 -3.86 -20.39 13.45
N LEU A 459 -4.13 -21.13 12.40
CA LEU A 459 -3.12 -21.56 11.45
C LEU A 459 -2.42 -20.34 10.84
N ASN A 460 -1.09 -20.33 10.84
CA ASN A 460 -0.32 -19.35 10.08
C ASN A 460 -0.47 -19.63 8.57
N VAL A 461 -1.24 -18.79 7.90
CA VAL A 461 -1.58 -18.97 6.48
C VAL A 461 -0.40 -18.65 5.56
N GLU A 462 0.61 -17.90 6.02
CA GLU A 462 1.83 -17.63 5.26
C GLU A 462 2.60 -18.92 4.95
N LYS A 463 2.50 -19.94 5.83
CA LYS A 463 3.19 -21.22 5.77
C LYS A 463 2.32 -22.39 5.30
N ALA A 464 1.11 -22.13 4.84
CA ALA A 464 0.14 -23.19 4.61
C ALA A 464 -0.48 -23.12 3.21
N ARG A 465 -0.66 -24.28 2.60
CA ARG A 465 -1.40 -24.40 1.34
C ARG A 465 -2.90 -24.19 1.53
N LEU A 466 -3.56 -23.77 0.47
CA LEU A 466 -4.98 -23.42 0.46
C LEU A 466 -5.89 -24.57 0.94
N ASP A 467 -5.59 -25.82 0.58
CA ASP A 467 -6.34 -27.00 1.03
C ASP A 467 -6.29 -27.17 2.55
N ARG A 468 -5.13 -26.93 3.16
CA ARG A 468 -4.91 -26.98 4.60
C ARG A 468 -5.57 -25.81 5.32
N ILE A 469 -5.53 -24.62 4.72
CA ILE A 469 -6.19 -23.40 5.23
C ILE A 469 -7.70 -23.62 5.27
N LEU A 470 -8.30 -24.11 4.17
CA LEU A 470 -9.71 -24.45 4.10
C LEU A 470 -10.09 -25.70 4.93
N GLY A 471 -9.11 -26.49 5.38
CA GLY A 471 -9.27 -27.57 6.36
C GLY A 471 -9.44 -27.06 7.79
N ASN A 472 -8.89 -25.87 8.12
CA ASN A 472 -8.86 -25.34 9.48
C ASN A 472 -10.25 -24.86 9.95
N ALA A 473 -10.69 -25.32 11.13
CA ALA A 473 -12.03 -25.04 11.66
C ALA A 473 -12.23 -23.57 12.02
N GLU A 474 -11.20 -22.90 12.54
CA GLU A 474 -11.27 -21.49 12.96
C GLU A 474 -11.39 -20.58 11.73
N ILE A 475 -10.58 -20.84 10.71
CA ILE A 475 -10.64 -20.12 9.42
C ILE A 475 -11.99 -20.33 8.73
N LYS A 476 -12.49 -21.56 8.70
CA LYS A 476 -13.85 -21.83 8.16
C LYS A 476 -14.93 -21.04 8.89
N ALA A 477 -14.83 -20.99 10.23
CA ALA A 477 -15.78 -20.23 11.04
C ALA A 477 -15.77 -18.73 10.68
N MET A 478 -14.60 -18.14 10.49
CA MET A 478 -14.48 -16.74 10.06
C MET A 478 -15.04 -16.51 8.66
N ILE A 479 -14.65 -17.32 7.67
CA ILE A 479 -15.16 -17.22 6.29
C ILE A 479 -16.70 -17.28 6.28
N THR A 480 -17.27 -18.23 7.04
CA THR A 480 -18.73 -18.41 7.13
C THR A 480 -19.39 -17.24 7.86
N ALA A 481 -18.78 -16.74 8.95
CA ALA A 481 -19.32 -15.62 9.71
C ALA A 481 -19.34 -14.32 8.87
N PHE A 482 -18.25 -13.99 8.17
CA PHE A 482 -18.16 -12.78 7.36
C PHE A 482 -19.08 -12.84 6.13
N GLY A 483 -19.20 -14.00 5.51
CA GLY A 483 -20.10 -14.23 4.36
C GLY A 483 -19.52 -13.84 3.00
N THR A 484 -18.35 -13.19 2.97
CA THR A 484 -17.74 -12.64 1.74
C THR A 484 -17.09 -13.67 0.81
N GLY A 485 -16.80 -14.89 1.31
CA GLY A 485 -15.89 -15.79 0.59
C GLY A 485 -14.44 -15.38 0.72
N ILE A 486 -13.55 -16.01 -0.07
CA ILE A 486 -12.11 -15.71 -0.14
C ILE A 486 -11.61 -15.83 -1.58
N HIS A 487 -10.50 -15.18 -1.92
CA HIS A 487 -9.88 -15.17 -3.26
C HIS A 487 -10.90 -14.85 -4.37
N GLU A 488 -10.99 -15.70 -5.42
CA GLU A 488 -11.89 -15.53 -6.56
C GLU A 488 -13.38 -15.48 -6.18
N ASP A 489 -13.75 -16.11 -5.05
CA ASP A 489 -15.12 -16.10 -4.54
C ASP A 489 -15.41 -14.88 -3.63
N PHE A 490 -14.41 -14.02 -3.39
CA PHE A 490 -14.57 -12.86 -2.51
C PHE A 490 -15.53 -11.84 -3.12
N ASP A 491 -16.55 -11.48 -2.35
CA ASP A 491 -17.56 -10.50 -2.72
C ASP A 491 -17.92 -9.66 -1.49
N ILE A 492 -17.40 -8.45 -1.45
CA ILE A 492 -17.57 -7.54 -0.31
C ILE A 492 -19.03 -7.13 -0.10
N SER A 493 -19.85 -7.15 -1.16
CA SER A 493 -21.28 -6.85 -1.06
C SER A 493 -22.06 -7.84 -0.17
N LYS A 494 -21.47 -9.01 0.10
CA LYS A 494 -22.02 -10.04 0.98
C LYS A 494 -21.54 -9.94 2.42
N LEU A 495 -20.74 -8.93 2.74
CA LEU A 495 -20.24 -8.72 4.10
C LEU A 495 -21.40 -8.54 5.08
N ARG A 496 -21.40 -9.35 6.15
CA ARG A 496 -22.48 -9.37 7.15
C ARG A 496 -22.28 -8.36 8.28
N TYR A 497 -21.06 -7.87 8.48
CA TYR A 497 -20.71 -6.97 9.56
C TYR A 497 -19.83 -5.83 9.03
N HIS A 498 -20.28 -4.61 9.15
CA HIS A 498 -19.55 -3.43 8.66
C HIS A 498 -18.22 -3.19 9.38
N LYS A 499 -18.09 -3.71 10.63
CA LYS A 499 -16.83 -3.68 11.36
C LYS A 499 -16.45 -5.09 11.83
N ILE A 500 -15.21 -5.47 11.55
CA ILE A 500 -14.55 -6.68 12.05
C ILE A 500 -13.54 -6.20 13.08
N ILE A 501 -13.78 -6.51 14.35
CA ILE A 501 -12.99 -6.01 15.48
C ILE A 501 -12.21 -7.17 16.09
N ILE A 502 -10.90 -7.10 15.99
CA ILE A 502 -9.99 -8.06 16.65
C ILE A 502 -9.81 -7.60 18.11
N MET A 503 -10.17 -8.46 19.04
CA MET A 503 -10.11 -8.20 20.47
C MET A 503 -9.36 -9.36 21.15
N THR A 504 -8.07 -9.17 21.36
CA THR A 504 -7.14 -10.12 21.97
C THR A 504 -6.62 -9.59 23.29
N ASP A 505 -6.04 -10.47 24.11
CA ASP A 505 -5.41 -10.10 25.36
C ASP A 505 -4.22 -9.14 25.14
N ALA A 506 -3.92 -8.31 26.12
CA ALA A 506 -2.83 -7.32 26.04
C ALA A 506 -1.46 -7.94 26.39
N ASP A 507 -1.22 -9.17 25.97
CA ASP A 507 0.02 -9.91 26.19
C ASP A 507 0.67 -10.32 24.85
N VAL A 508 1.82 -10.99 24.92
CA VAL A 508 2.57 -11.43 23.73
C VAL A 508 1.82 -12.48 22.91
N ASP A 509 0.98 -13.30 23.52
CA ASP A 509 0.18 -14.30 22.83
C ASP A 509 -0.99 -13.65 22.09
N GLY A 510 -1.67 -12.68 22.72
CA GLY A 510 -2.72 -11.89 22.08
C GLY A 510 -2.20 -11.07 20.91
N ALA A 511 -1.02 -10.45 21.03
CA ALA A 511 -0.37 -9.76 19.93
C ALA A 511 -0.05 -10.72 18.76
N HIS A 512 0.39 -11.94 19.05
CA HIS A 512 0.64 -12.96 18.03
C HIS A 512 -0.65 -13.42 17.36
N ILE A 513 -1.74 -13.61 18.10
CA ILE A 513 -3.06 -13.97 17.54
C ILE A 513 -3.57 -12.86 16.62
N ALA A 514 -3.47 -11.59 17.05
CA ALA A 514 -3.83 -10.45 16.21
C ALA A 514 -3.01 -10.44 14.91
N THR A 515 -1.70 -10.69 14.97
CA THR A 515 -0.83 -10.77 13.78
C THR A 515 -1.23 -11.92 12.86
N LEU A 516 -1.57 -13.10 13.39
CA LEU A 516 -2.06 -14.23 12.58
C LEU A 516 -3.38 -13.89 11.88
N LEU A 517 -4.29 -13.20 12.56
CA LEU A 517 -5.56 -12.75 11.99
C LEU A 517 -5.35 -11.70 10.90
N LEU A 518 -4.48 -10.73 11.13
CA LEU A 518 -4.11 -9.74 10.12
C LEU A 518 -3.45 -10.39 8.91
N THR A 519 -2.58 -11.39 9.11
CA THR A 519 -1.98 -12.17 8.02
C THR A 519 -3.06 -12.86 7.18
N PHE A 520 -4.06 -13.48 7.82
CA PHE A 520 -5.17 -14.12 7.12
C PHE A 520 -6.01 -13.10 6.34
N LEU A 521 -6.38 -11.98 6.94
CA LEU A 521 -7.16 -10.93 6.27
C LEU A 521 -6.40 -10.31 5.10
N TYR A 522 -5.11 -10.00 5.31
CA TYR A 522 -4.26 -9.44 4.26
C TYR A 522 -4.13 -10.40 3.06
N ARG A 523 -3.87 -11.69 3.30
CA ARG A 523 -3.64 -12.66 2.21
C ARG A 523 -4.91 -13.11 1.49
N PHE A 524 -6.06 -13.14 2.17
CA PHE A 524 -7.27 -13.78 1.63
C PHE A 524 -8.47 -12.86 1.47
N MET A 525 -8.47 -11.70 2.13
CA MET A 525 -9.56 -10.73 2.14
C MET A 525 -9.03 -9.28 2.22
N PRO A 526 -8.05 -8.87 1.36
CA PRO A 526 -7.38 -7.56 1.49
C PRO A 526 -8.35 -6.39 1.38
N ASP A 527 -9.43 -6.52 0.60
CA ASP A 527 -10.41 -5.45 0.42
C ASP A 527 -11.16 -5.09 1.71
N LEU A 528 -11.26 -6.03 2.68
CA LEU A 528 -11.80 -5.71 4.01
C LEU A 528 -10.92 -4.68 4.75
N ILE A 529 -9.62 -4.71 4.52
CA ILE A 529 -8.68 -3.73 5.10
C ILE A 529 -8.73 -2.43 4.28
N ARG A 530 -8.65 -2.51 2.95
CA ARG A 530 -8.66 -1.35 2.04
C ARG A 530 -9.90 -0.48 2.22
N GLU A 531 -11.09 -1.10 2.34
CA GLU A 531 -12.34 -0.40 2.55
C GLU A 531 -12.59 0.00 4.02
N GLY A 532 -11.67 -0.38 4.93
CA GLY A 532 -11.65 0.08 6.31
C GLY A 532 -12.64 -0.60 7.22
N HIS A 533 -12.89 -1.88 6.99
CA HIS A 533 -13.75 -2.71 7.84
C HIS A 533 -13.05 -3.36 9.01
N VAL A 534 -11.70 -3.34 9.08
CA VAL A 534 -10.90 -4.05 10.09
C VAL A 534 -10.40 -3.10 11.16
N TYR A 535 -10.58 -3.49 12.43
CA TYR A 535 -10.21 -2.71 13.61
C TYR A 535 -9.55 -3.59 14.67
N LEU A 536 -8.66 -2.96 15.47
CA LEU A 536 -8.11 -3.53 16.69
C LEU A 536 -8.77 -2.84 17.88
N ALA A 537 -9.38 -3.61 18.78
CA ALA A 537 -9.88 -3.08 20.04
C ALA A 537 -8.72 -2.72 20.97
N GLN A 538 -8.87 -1.61 21.68
CA GLN A 538 -7.90 -1.16 22.67
C GLN A 538 -8.54 -1.25 24.06
N PRO A 539 -8.40 -2.38 24.78
CA PRO A 539 -8.81 -2.45 26.18
C PRO A 539 -7.85 -1.64 27.05
N PRO A 540 -8.28 -1.11 28.22
CA PRO A 540 -7.39 -0.44 29.14
C PRO A 540 -6.38 -1.42 29.73
N LEU A 541 -5.13 -0.94 29.95
CA LEU A 541 -4.08 -1.72 30.60
C LEU A 541 -4.19 -1.66 32.13
N TYR A 542 -4.72 -0.55 32.67
CA TYR A 542 -4.79 -0.32 34.10
C TYR A 542 -6.18 0.13 34.54
N LYS A 543 -6.56 -0.37 35.73
CA LYS A 543 -7.68 0.12 36.53
C LYS A 543 -7.13 0.75 37.78
N VAL A 544 -7.52 1.98 38.09
CA VAL A 544 -7.18 2.69 39.31
C VAL A 544 -8.46 2.91 40.12
N GLU A 545 -8.49 2.49 41.37
CA GLU A 545 -9.62 2.68 42.27
C GLU A 545 -9.20 3.51 43.48
N LYS A 546 -9.95 4.59 43.75
CA LYS A 546 -9.81 5.43 44.93
C LYS A 546 -11.17 5.92 45.41
N ASN A 547 -11.52 5.70 46.67
CA ASN A 547 -12.78 6.16 47.28
C ASN A 547 -14.04 5.75 46.48
N LYS A 548 -14.08 4.52 45.95
CA LYS A 548 -15.15 3.98 45.10
C LYS A 548 -15.27 4.64 43.72
N LYS A 549 -14.37 5.53 43.34
CA LYS A 549 -14.25 6.01 41.97
C LYS A 549 -13.24 5.16 41.22
N VAL A 550 -13.53 4.90 39.96
CA VAL A 550 -12.70 4.07 39.07
C VAL A 550 -12.25 4.91 37.91
N TRP A 551 -10.98 4.80 37.55
CA TRP A 551 -10.37 5.36 36.37
C TRP A 551 -9.70 4.24 35.58
N TYR A 552 -9.66 4.37 34.28
CA TYR A 552 -8.98 3.45 33.38
C TYR A 552 -7.85 4.19 32.65
N ALA A 553 -6.69 3.54 32.46
CA ALA A 553 -5.57 4.05 31.70
C ALA A 553 -5.17 3.03 30.63
N TYR A 554 -4.89 3.54 29.45
CA TYR A 554 -4.54 2.75 28.27
C TYR A 554 -3.02 2.65 28.04
N ASN A 555 -2.24 3.45 28.75
CA ASN A 555 -0.76 3.45 28.74
C ASN A 555 -0.22 3.98 30.08
N ASP A 556 1.12 3.91 30.23
CA ASP A 556 1.80 4.34 31.44
C ASP A 556 1.72 5.86 31.65
N ASP A 557 1.68 6.65 30.57
CA ASP A 557 1.60 8.12 30.67
C ASP A 557 0.23 8.54 31.21
N GLU A 558 -0.85 7.90 30.75
CA GLU A 558 -2.20 8.14 31.28
C GLU A 558 -2.31 7.68 32.73
N LEU A 559 -1.72 6.51 33.08
CA LEU A 559 -1.65 6.07 34.47
C LEU A 559 -0.96 7.11 35.34
N ASN A 560 0.18 7.63 34.90
CA ASN A 560 0.92 8.65 35.63
C ASN A 560 0.15 9.97 35.76
N ALA A 561 -0.58 10.38 34.73
CA ALA A 561 -1.44 11.55 34.75
C ALA A 561 -2.58 11.37 35.78
N ILE A 562 -3.28 10.23 35.75
CA ILE A 562 -4.33 9.89 36.74
C ILE A 562 -3.75 9.90 38.17
N MET A 563 -2.60 9.24 38.39
CA MET A 563 -1.97 9.17 39.70
C MET A 563 -1.50 10.55 40.21
N THR A 564 -1.18 11.46 39.31
CA THR A 564 -0.84 12.84 39.65
C THR A 564 -2.08 13.65 40.04
N GLU A 565 -3.19 13.47 39.33
CA GLU A 565 -4.46 14.15 39.60
C GLU A 565 -5.07 13.73 40.95
N ILE A 566 -5.13 12.40 41.19
CA ILE A 566 -5.75 11.87 42.41
C ILE A 566 -4.83 11.86 43.64
N GLY A 567 -3.52 12.16 43.44
CA GLY A 567 -2.48 12.08 44.46
C GLY A 567 -1.98 10.64 44.68
N ARG A 568 -0.65 10.47 44.81
CA ARG A 568 0.00 9.18 45.04
C ARG A 568 -0.03 8.84 46.51
N ASP A 569 -1.08 8.16 46.98
CA ASP A 569 -1.20 7.69 48.35
C ASP A 569 -1.44 6.15 48.43
N GLN A 570 -1.34 5.58 49.64
CA GLN A 570 -1.50 4.16 49.85
C GLN A 570 -2.94 3.66 49.66
N ASN A 571 -3.92 4.54 49.47
CA ASN A 571 -5.32 4.21 49.27
C ASN A 571 -5.66 3.97 47.80
N ASN A 572 -4.72 4.20 46.91
CA ASN A 572 -4.89 3.93 45.50
C ASN A 572 -4.68 2.45 45.20
N LYS A 573 -5.72 1.77 44.73
CA LYS A 573 -5.61 0.39 44.24
C LYS A 573 -5.39 0.45 42.73
N VAL A 574 -4.20 0.05 42.28
CA VAL A 574 -3.86 -0.07 40.86
C VAL A 574 -3.89 -1.56 40.51
N GLN A 575 -4.72 -1.93 39.56
CA GLN A 575 -4.76 -3.26 38.96
C GLN A 575 -4.27 -3.14 37.50
N ARG A 576 -3.27 -3.96 37.13
CA ARG A 576 -2.88 -4.15 35.72
C ARG A 576 -3.65 -5.33 35.18
N TYR A 577 -4.36 -5.15 34.07
CA TYR A 577 -5.03 -6.22 33.34
C TYR A 577 -4.00 -6.95 32.46
N LYS A 578 -3.96 -8.27 32.56
CA LYS A 578 -3.13 -9.14 31.72
C LYS A 578 -3.94 -9.75 30.57
N GLY A 579 -5.25 -9.90 30.77
CA GLY A 579 -6.13 -10.45 29.77
C GLY A 579 -7.58 -10.00 29.95
N LEU A 580 -8.35 -10.09 28.87
CA LEU A 580 -9.78 -9.73 28.81
C LEU A 580 -10.64 -10.57 29.75
N GLY A 581 -10.19 -11.80 30.09
CA GLY A 581 -10.86 -12.68 31.03
C GLY A 581 -10.82 -12.19 32.47
N GLU A 582 -9.98 -11.20 32.80
CA GLU A 582 -9.92 -10.57 34.15
C GLU A 582 -10.96 -9.45 34.29
N MET A 583 -11.59 -9.01 33.20
CA MET A 583 -12.66 -8.03 33.22
C MET A 583 -14.01 -8.71 33.36
N ASP A 584 -14.84 -8.17 34.26
CA ASP A 584 -16.26 -8.52 34.25
C ASP A 584 -16.98 -7.93 33.04
N ALA A 585 -18.21 -8.37 32.79
CA ALA A 585 -18.95 -7.96 31.59
C ALA A 585 -19.27 -6.46 31.57
N GLU A 586 -19.47 -5.82 32.74
CA GLU A 586 -19.77 -4.39 32.84
C GLU A 586 -18.50 -3.56 32.50
N GLN A 587 -17.36 -3.93 33.04
CA GLN A 587 -16.07 -3.30 32.75
C GLN A 587 -15.70 -3.43 31.26
N LEU A 588 -15.89 -4.62 30.68
CA LEU A 588 -15.60 -4.87 29.26
C LEU A 588 -16.54 -4.05 28.36
N TRP A 589 -17.80 -3.91 28.73
CA TRP A 589 -18.74 -3.02 28.02
C TRP A 589 -18.28 -1.57 28.08
N GLU A 590 -18.11 -1.05 29.30
CA GLU A 590 -17.84 0.39 29.51
C GLU A 590 -16.52 0.88 28.88
N THR A 591 -15.51 0.01 28.77
CA THR A 591 -14.17 0.39 28.31
C THR A 591 -13.87 0.02 26.86
N THR A 592 -14.45 -1.11 26.38
CA THR A 592 -13.97 -1.74 25.14
C THR A 592 -15.08 -2.00 24.11
N MET A 593 -16.34 -2.16 24.54
CA MET A 593 -17.42 -2.56 23.63
C MET A 593 -18.48 -1.49 23.42
N ASP A 594 -18.65 -0.52 24.34
CA ASP A 594 -19.60 0.58 24.17
C ASP A 594 -19.18 1.48 22.99
N PRO A 595 -19.97 1.58 21.92
CA PRO A 595 -19.64 2.37 20.74
C PRO A 595 -19.31 3.84 21.02
N HIS A 596 -19.79 4.39 22.14
CA HIS A 596 -19.60 5.80 22.52
C HIS A 596 -18.36 6.06 23.37
N LYS A 597 -17.75 5.01 23.94
CA LYS A 597 -16.62 5.15 24.90
C LYS A 597 -15.36 4.42 24.46
N ARG A 598 -15.50 3.33 23.69
CA ARG A 598 -14.40 2.48 23.28
C ARG A 598 -13.40 3.19 22.36
N VAL A 599 -12.16 2.74 22.41
CA VAL A 599 -11.11 3.12 21.47
C VAL A 599 -10.86 1.97 20.49
N LEU A 600 -10.95 2.25 19.20
CA LEU A 600 -10.65 1.32 18.13
C LEU A 600 -9.55 1.89 17.25
N LEU A 601 -8.52 1.10 16.98
CA LEU A 601 -7.51 1.41 15.96
C LEU A 601 -7.97 0.80 14.62
N ARG A 602 -8.18 1.64 13.63
CA ARG A 602 -8.48 1.20 12.26
C ARG A 602 -7.22 0.67 11.60
N VAL A 603 -7.29 -0.52 11.06
CA VAL A 603 -6.21 -1.09 10.24
C VAL A 603 -6.31 -0.50 8.85
N ASN A 604 -5.25 0.14 8.39
CA ASN A 604 -5.16 0.73 7.07
C ASN A 604 -4.09 0.02 6.23
N MET A 605 -4.28 0.03 4.93
CA MET A 605 -3.34 -0.49 3.95
C MET A 605 -3.35 0.44 2.74
N ASN A 606 -2.18 0.87 2.31
CA ASN A 606 -2.05 1.66 1.09
C ASN A 606 -1.81 0.72 -0.09
N GLU A 607 -2.48 0.95 -1.20
CA GLU A 607 -2.31 0.16 -2.43
C GLU A 607 -0.90 0.28 -3.02
N ASP A 608 -0.22 1.40 -2.76
CA ASP A 608 1.13 1.65 -3.24
C ASP A 608 2.19 0.84 -2.47
N ASP A 609 1.86 0.31 -1.27
CA ASP A 609 2.78 -0.39 -0.38
C ASP A 609 2.65 -1.93 -0.43
N ASP A 610 1.83 -2.50 -1.34
CA ASP A 610 1.52 -3.94 -1.37
C ASP A 610 2.77 -4.83 -1.38
N SER A 611 3.81 -4.48 -2.13
CA SER A 611 5.07 -5.25 -2.18
C SER A 611 5.88 -5.17 -0.88
N GLU A 612 5.92 -4.01 -0.23
CA GLU A 612 6.59 -3.86 1.06
C GLU A 612 5.81 -4.55 2.19
N LEU A 613 4.48 -4.53 2.12
CA LEU A 613 3.63 -5.31 3.02
C LEU A 613 3.89 -6.81 2.85
N ASP A 614 4.02 -7.29 1.61
CA ASP A 614 4.39 -8.67 1.34
C ASP A 614 5.75 -9.04 1.94
N VAL A 615 6.78 -8.19 1.75
CA VAL A 615 8.10 -8.37 2.37
C VAL A 615 7.99 -8.40 3.89
N THR A 616 7.18 -7.54 4.49
CA THR A 616 6.98 -7.46 5.94
C THR A 616 6.31 -8.72 6.46
N PHE A 617 5.19 -9.15 5.87
CA PHE A 617 4.50 -10.38 6.29
C PHE A 617 5.36 -11.62 6.05
N SER A 618 6.07 -11.72 4.91
CA SER A 618 6.98 -12.83 4.62
C SER A 618 8.18 -12.87 5.60
N THR A 619 8.69 -11.72 6.02
CA THR A 619 9.76 -11.62 7.02
C THR A 619 9.28 -12.04 8.40
N LEU A 620 8.15 -11.52 8.85
CA LEU A 620 7.64 -11.75 10.20
C LEU A 620 6.99 -13.12 10.36
N MET A 621 6.25 -13.58 9.35
CA MET A 621 5.40 -14.77 9.41
C MET A 621 5.89 -15.92 8.55
N GLY A 622 6.86 -15.71 7.67
CA GLY A 622 7.46 -16.73 6.80
C GLY A 622 8.34 -17.75 7.52
N ASP A 623 8.88 -18.71 6.78
CA ASP A 623 9.66 -19.84 7.32
C ASP A 623 11.09 -19.46 7.71
N LYS A 624 11.71 -18.49 7.00
CA LYS A 624 13.09 -18.06 7.28
C LYS A 624 13.19 -17.32 8.61
N VAL A 625 14.14 -17.75 9.44
CA VAL A 625 14.37 -17.18 10.78
C VAL A 625 15.30 -15.97 10.73
N GLU A 626 16.35 -16.02 9.89
CA GLU A 626 17.37 -14.99 9.80
C GLU A 626 16.78 -13.61 9.47
N PRO A 627 15.95 -13.42 8.42
CA PRO A 627 15.38 -12.11 8.12
C PRO A 627 14.53 -11.54 9.26
N ARG A 628 13.84 -12.41 10.01
CA ARG A 628 13.05 -12.01 11.19
C ARG A 628 13.94 -11.57 12.34
N ARG A 629 15.04 -12.31 12.60
CA ARG A 629 16.01 -11.92 13.62
C ARG A 629 16.63 -10.57 13.28
N ASP A 630 17.09 -10.38 12.04
CA ASP A 630 17.69 -9.13 11.59
C ASP A 630 16.71 -7.95 11.71
N PHE A 631 15.42 -8.18 11.40
CA PHE A 631 14.36 -7.19 11.61
C PHE A 631 14.21 -6.82 13.09
N ILE A 632 14.17 -7.82 13.98
CA ILE A 632 14.05 -7.59 15.43
C ILE A 632 15.26 -6.81 15.95
N GLU A 633 16.48 -7.19 15.59
CA GLU A 633 17.72 -6.52 16.01
C GLU A 633 17.76 -5.07 15.52
N ALA A 634 17.38 -4.81 14.27
CA ALA A 634 17.36 -3.46 13.69
C ALA A 634 16.34 -2.53 14.39
N ASN A 635 15.20 -3.08 14.82
CA ASN A 635 14.09 -2.31 15.38
C ASN A 635 14.03 -2.34 16.92
N ALA A 636 14.88 -3.11 17.60
CA ALA A 636 14.86 -3.27 19.06
C ALA A 636 14.94 -1.93 19.82
N LYS A 637 15.69 -0.96 19.30
CA LYS A 637 15.84 0.38 19.90
C LYS A 637 14.55 1.22 19.93
N PHE A 638 13.56 0.88 19.09
CA PHE A 638 12.29 1.60 19.01
C PHE A 638 11.20 0.98 19.90
N VAL A 639 11.46 -0.18 20.49
CA VAL A 639 10.51 -0.85 21.38
C VAL A 639 10.45 -0.10 22.69
N LYS A 640 9.27 0.47 23.02
CA LYS A 640 9.05 1.24 24.25
C LYS A 640 8.45 0.38 25.39
N ASN A 641 7.69 -0.67 25.05
CA ASN A 641 6.99 -1.50 26.02
C ASN A 641 7.44 -2.95 25.86
N LEU A 642 8.43 -3.36 26.64
CA LEU A 642 8.78 -4.77 26.79
C LEU A 642 8.00 -5.30 28.00
N ASP A 643 7.21 -6.36 27.78
CA ASP A 643 6.59 -7.12 28.86
C ASP A 643 7.67 -8.06 29.44
N ILE A 644 8.42 -7.52 30.42
CA ILE A 644 9.51 -8.25 31.12
C ILE A 644 8.99 -8.72 32.47
#